data_42e84861a98f142b0ce0f3cfa832a922
#
_entry.id   42e84861a98f142b0ce0f3cfa832a922
#
_cell.length_a   1.000
_cell.length_b   1.000
_cell.length_c   1.000
_cell.angle_alpha   90.00
_cell.angle_beta   90.00
_cell.angle_gamma   90.00
#
_symmetry.space_group_name_H-M   'P 1'
#
loop_
_entity.id
_entity.type
_entity.pdbx_description
1 polymer ?
#
loop_
_entity_poly.entity_id
_entity_poly.type
_entity_poly.pdbx_seq_one_letter_code
_entity_poly.pdbx_strand_id
1 'polypeptide(L)'
;MEQGIKDLIEVSQFYGKQKDYVLAGGGNTSYKNDQYLWIKASGFALATIEEDGFAKLDRQQLAEVHTKKYSDDVLKREAEIVTDLMKSRVEPEKGQRPSVETSLHNLIDFSLVVHTHSTKVNGLMCSNQAAEKTADLFGDDVLYIGYEDPGYILFKVIEKEMIRYRKEKGKEPKIIFLQNHGVFVGGNTVGEIRAAYNEIEEKLDAAYGPEPVNEALEVNAVADQIIPAIRMMVSDEGLKTVRLANSTILNKYLQKENQQAIAAPFTPDGIVYANSDFIYAEFNGDVESFLKDIQPKINQYEQEKGKQPKVIFATGLGVLVMADHAEGAEILVDVVTDHCRIAQFAESFGGQHPMSQEQIAFIESWEVEQYRSKISLGATAGRADRKVIIVTGGAQGFGAGIVEELMKHGANVVIADLNAEKGQEFAAELNTAKRKNRALFVQADVSKAESVQNLILQTVVNFGGLDTFISNAGILRAGGLDEMTPETFELMTKVNYSAYFICSKYASAVMKMQNQFKPDHFADIIQINSKSGLKGSNKNFAYAGGKFGGIGLTQSFALELMPSKIKVNSICPGNFFDGPLWADPENGLFVQYLRAGKVPGAKTIEDVKKFYEAQVPAGRGCTPLDVMRAIFYVMEQEYETGQAVPVTGGQNMLK
;
A
#
# COMPACT_ATOMS: atom_id res chain seq x y z
N MET A 1 -12.21 11.99 29.52
CA MET A 1 -12.16 12.70 28.24
C MET A 1 -13.31 13.69 28.19
N GLU A 2 -13.03 14.95 27.91
CA GLU A 2 -14.00 16.02 27.72
C GLU A 2 -14.94 15.73 26.56
N GLN A 3 -16.23 16.11 26.61
CA GLN A 3 -17.20 15.79 25.54
C GLN A 3 -16.73 16.35 24.18
N GLY A 4 -16.22 17.58 24.15
CA GLY A 4 -15.73 18.18 22.91
C GLY A 4 -14.59 17.41 22.23
N ILE A 5 -13.74 16.71 22.99
CA ILE A 5 -12.70 15.86 22.43
C ILE A 5 -13.30 14.55 21.85
N LYS A 6 -14.34 14.00 22.48
CA LYS A 6 -15.07 12.86 21.93
C LYS A 6 -15.73 13.23 20.59
N ASP A 7 -16.38 14.38 20.56
CA ASP A 7 -17.04 14.92 19.36
C ASP A 7 -15.99 15.18 18.25
N LEU A 8 -14.80 15.68 18.61
CA LEU A 8 -13.68 15.88 17.70
C LEU A 8 -13.19 14.57 17.09
N ILE A 9 -13.00 13.53 17.91
CA ILE A 9 -12.60 12.19 17.44
C ILE A 9 -13.67 11.63 16.51
N GLU A 10 -14.96 11.69 16.92
CA GLU A 10 -16.08 11.20 16.12
C GLU A 10 -16.12 11.84 14.73
N VAL A 11 -16.10 13.18 14.65
CA VAL A 11 -16.18 13.90 13.38
C VAL A 11 -14.95 13.66 12.52
N SER A 12 -13.76 13.57 13.15
CA SER A 12 -12.52 13.29 12.45
C SER A 12 -12.51 11.93 11.78
N GLN A 13 -12.88 10.87 12.54
CA GLN A 13 -12.94 9.53 12.01
C GLN A 13 -14.07 9.34 10.99
N PHE A 14 -15.19 10.06 11.15
CA PHE A 14 -16.30 9.99 10.20
C PHE A 14 -15.89 10.48 8.81
N TYR A 15 -15.30 11.67 8.69
CA TYR A 15 -14.84 12.21 7.41
C TYR A 15 -13.54 11.55 6.95
N GLY A 16 -12.63 11.24 7.86
CA GLY A 16 -11.36 10.61 7.53
C GLY A 16 -11.44 9.20 6.94
N LYS A 17 -12.53 8.46 7.21
CA LYS A 17 -12.79 7.14 6.62
C LYS A 17 -13.36 7.19 5.21
N GLN A 18 -13.76 8.36 4.73
CA GLN A 18 -14.42 8.55 3.45
C GLN A 18 -13.48 9.22 2.46
N LYS A 19 -13.10 8.50 1.40
CA LYS A 19 -12.16 8.98 0.39
C LYS A 19 -12.67 10.21 -0.39
N ASP A 20 -13.96 10.43 -0.42
CA ASP A 20 -14.57 11.60 -1.06
C ASP A 20 -14.34 12.91 -0.29
N TYR A 21 -13.91 12.83 0.96
CA TYR A 21 -13.57 13.99 1.80
C TYR A 21 -12.08 14.13 2.10
N VAL A 22 -11.41 13.00 2.34
CA VAL A 22 -10.02 12.99 2.80
C VAL A 22 -9.24 11.89 2.13
N LEU A 23 -8.15 12.26 1.48
CA LEU A 23 -7.17 11.33 0.95
C LEU A 23 -5.88 11.41 1.78
N ALA A 24 -5.29 10.25 2.05
CA ALA A 24 -4.01 10.14 2.75
C ALA A 24 -3.94 10.92 4.07
N GLY A 25 -3.01 11.85 4.18
CA GLY A 25 -2.84 12.75 5.33
C GLY A 25 -3.54 14.10 5.21
N GLY A 26 -4.33 14.31 4.15
CA GLY A 26 -5.05 15.55 3.88
C GLY A 26 -6.09 15.90 4.93
N GLY A 27 -6.58 17.14 4.91
CA GLY A 27 -7.57 17.65 5.84
C GLY A 27 -7.11 17.70 7.30
N ASN A 28 -7.83 18.44 8.11
CA ASN A 28 -7.62 18.51 9.56
C ASN A 28 -8.89 18.95 10.29
N THR A 29 -8.90 18.70 11.58
CA THR A 29 -10.05 18.97 12.43
C THR A 29 -9.57 19.56 13.75
N SER A 30 -10.41 20.38 14.36
CA SER A 30 -10.13 20.96 15.68
C SER A 30 -11.37 21.07 16.55
N TYR A 31 -11.12 21.07 17.86
CA TYR A 31 -12.06 21.49 18.90
C TYR A 31 -11.42 22.61 19.71
N LYS A 32 -12.20 23.61 20.11
CA LYS A 32 -11.73 24.66 21.00
C LYS A 32 -12.77 25.07 22.03
N ASN A 33 -12.26 25.44 23.19
CA ASN A 33 -12.99 26.17 24.23
C ASN A 33 -12.37 27.57 24.42
N ASP A 34 -12.73 28.28 25.48
CA ASP A 34 -12.23 29.64 25.71
C ASP A 34 -10.71 29.70 25.88
N GLN A 35 -10.08 28.66 26.41
CA GLN A 35 -8.66 28.65 26.79
C GLN A 35 -7.79 27.87 25.79
N TYR A 36 -8.25 26.74 25.26
CA TYR A 36 -7.44 25.80 24.50
C TYR A 36 -8.03 25.48 23.13
N LEU A 37 -7.14 25.16 22.20
CA LEU A 37 -7.44 24.56 20.89
C LEU A 37 -6.78 23.18 20.83
N TRP A 38 -7.54 22.15 20.50
CA TRP A 38 -7.03 20.83 20.10
C TRP A 38 -7.12 20.72 18.59
N ILE A 39 -6.01 20.47 17.93
CA ILE A 39 -5.94 20.37 16.46
C ILE A 39 -5.16 19.15 16.05
N LYS A 40 -5.57 18.51 14.95
CA LYS A 40 -4.85 17.37 14.37
C LYS A 40 -3.36 17.68 14.25
N ALA A 41 -2.55 16.81 14.80
CA ALA A 41 -1.10 16.86 14.66
C ALA A 41 -0.66 16.26 13.32
N SER A 42 0.41 16.81 12.73
CA SER A 42 1.02 16.30 11.50
C SER A 42 1.48 14.86 11.70
N GLY A 43 1.24 14.00 10.69
CA GLY A 43 1.60 12.59 10.74
C GLY A 43 0.50 11.65 11.25
N PHE A 44 -0.63 12.17 11.71
CA PHE A 44 -1.80 11.35 12.09
C PHE A 44 -2.85 11.36 10.98
N ALA A 45 -3.43 10.18 10.69
CA ALA A 45 -4.54 10.06 9.75
C ALA A 45 -5.87 10.27 10.46
N LEU A 46 -6.76 11.09 9.89
CA LEU A 46 -8.10 11.36 10.47
C LEU A 46 -8.92 10.09 10.65
N ALA A 47 -8.80 9.13 9.74
CA ALA A 47 -9.55 7.87 9.77
C ALA A 47 -9.37 7.04 11.07
N THR A 48 -8.21 7.16 11.72
CA THR A 48 -7.82 6.35 12.88
C THR A 48 -7.30 7.20 14.05
N ILE A 49 -7.58 8.50 14.02
CA ILE A 49 -7.08 9.43 15.03
C ILE A 49 -7.77 9.20 16.38
N GLU A 50 -6.98 9.22 17.44
CA GLU A 50 -7.42 9.17 18.83
C GLU A 50 -6.96 10.46 19.55
N GLU A 51 -7.20 10.57 20.86
CA GLU A 51 -6.88 11.77 21.66
C GLU A 51 -5.41 12.21 21.53
N ASP A 52 -4.50 11.25 21.47
CA ASP A 52 -3.05 11.48 21.31
C ASP A 52 -2.64 12.03 19.94
N GLY A 53 -3.55 11.97 18.97
CA GLY A 53 -3.36 12.54 17.64
C GLY A 53 -3.59 14.04 17.55
N PHE A 54 -4.05 14.69 18.63
CA PHE A 54 -4.33 16.14 18.66
C PHE A 54 -3.32 16.90 19.52
N ALA A 55 -2.71 17.93 18.94
CA ALA A 55 -1.88 18.88 19.66
C ALA A 55 -2.79 19.86 20.42
N LYS A 56 -2.55 20.04 21.72
CA LYS A 56 -3.24 21.02 22.56
C LYS A 56 -2.45 22.32 22.61
N LEU A 57 -3.08 23.44 22.23
CA LEU A 57 -2.47 24.76 22.16
C LEU A 57 -3.20 25.77 23.04
N ASP A 58 -2.45 26.72 23.57
CA ASP A 58 -2.95 27.86 24.32
C ASP A 58 -3.46 28.95 23.35
N ARG A 59 -4.75 29.31 23.45
CA ARG A 59 -5.37 30.26 22.51
C ARG A 59 -4.90 31.69 22.72
N GLN A 60 -4.45 32.07 23.93
CA GLN A 60 -3.89 33.39 24.17
C GLN A 60 -2.55 33.54 23.42
N GLN A 61 -1.69 32.53 23.49
CA GLN A 61 -0.45 32.53 22.72
C GLN A 61 -0.70 32.49 21.20
N LEU A 62 -1.71 31.77 20.74
CA LEU A 62 -2.10 31.79 19.33
C LEU A 62 -2.58 33.18 18.87
N ALA A 63 -3.25 33.95 19.73
CA ALA A 63 -3.65 35.32 19.40
C ALA A 63 -2.43 36.23 19.20
N GLU A 64 -1.33 36.02 19.93
CA GLU A 64 -0.07 36.73 19.72
C GLU A 64 0.55 36.42 18.35
N VAL A 65 0.49 35.15 17.91
CA VAL A 65 0.92 34.73 16.55
C VAL A 65 0.17 35.50 15.46
N HIS A 66 -1.12 35.75 15.65
CA HIS A 66 -1.96 36.45 14.67
C HIS A 66 -1.61 37.94 14.51
N THR A 67 -1.08 38.58 15.58
CA THR A 67 -0.77 40.01 15.61
C THR A 67 0.69 40.32 15.32
N LYS A 68 1.57 39.32 15.41
CA LYS A 68 3.01 39.46 15.19
C LYS A 68 3.33 39.78 13.73
N LYS A 69 4.28 40.65 13.49
CA LYS A 69 4.85 40.92 12.19
C LYS A 69 6.00 39.93 11.92
N TYR A 70 5.88 39.15 10.86
CA TYR A 70 6.86 38.18 10.42
C TYR A 70 7.71 38.70 9.26
N SER A 71 8.75 37.95 8.88
CA SER A 71 9.64 38.25 7.77
C SER A 71 8.89 38.43 6.45
N ASP A 72 9.38 39.31 5.56
CA ASP A 72 8.88 39.44 4.20
C ASP A 72 9.38 38.30 3.30
N ASP A 73 10.48 37.63 3.67
CA ASP A 73 10.96 36.41 3.01
C ASP A 73 10.03 35.24 3.35
N VAL A 74 9.51 34.57 2.31
CA VAL A 74 8.47 33.52 2.44
C VAL A 74 8.95 32.36 3.30
N LEU A 75 10.11 31.79 3.00
CA LEU A 75 10.61 30.60 3.69
C LEU A 75 10.93 30.89 5.15
N LYS A 76 11.55 32.06 5.40
CA LYS A 76 11.86 32.50 6.75
C LYS A 76 10.59 32.78 7.56
N ARG A 77 9.59 33.41 6.94
CA ARG A 77 8.29 33.69 7.57
C ARG A 77 7.60 32.40 8.01
N GLU A 78 7.47 31.43 7.13
CA GLU A 78 6.80 30.16 7.45
C GLU A 78 7.56 29.40 8.55
N ALA A 79 8.89 29.40 8.55
CA ALA A 79 9.70 28.82 9.63
C ALA A 79 9.50 29.52 10.98
N GLU A 80 9.43 30.87 11.00
CA GLU A 80 9.15 31.67 12.19
C GLU A 80 7.76 31.34 12.77
N ILE A 81 6.74 31.21 11.91
CA ILE A 81 5.36 30.88 12.32
C ILE A 81 5.28 29.46 12.89
N VAL A 82 5.87 28.48 12.22
CA VAL A 82 5.95 27.11 12.74
C VAL A 82 6.61 27.11 14.12
N THR A 83 7.67 27.88 14.31
CA THR A 83 8.36 28.00 15.60
C THR A 83 7.44 28.55 16.69
N ASP A 84 6.64 29.57 16.39
CA ASP A 84 5.71 30.17 17.36
C ASP A 84 4.50 29.28 17.62
N LEU A 85 3.95 28.57 16.61
CA LEU A 85 2.95 27.54 16.82
C LEU A 85 3.46 26.40 17.72
N MET A 86 4.70 25.98 17.54
CA MET A 86 5.32 24.96 18.40
C MET A 86 5.48 25.42 19.86
N LYS A 87 5.72 26.72 20.10
CA LYS A 87 5.78 27.30 21.46
C LYS A 87 4.40 27.37 22.12
N SER A 88 3.34 27.54 21.34
CA SER A 88 1.97 27.63 21.86
C SER A 88 1.41 26.30 22.39
N ARG A 89 2.16 25.18 22.26
CA ARG A 89 1.74 23.88 22.80
C ARG A 89 1.75 23.87 24.31
N VAL A 90 0.68 23.32 24.88
CA VAL A 90 0.54 23.14 26.34
C VAL A 90 1.37 21.94 26.82
N GLU A 91 1.52 20.92 25.97
CA GLU A 91 2.20 19.65 26.28
C GLU A 91 3.34 19.38 25.26
N PRO A 92 4.40 20.20 25.26
CA PRO A 92 5.48 20.12 24.27
C PRO A 92 6.25 18.78 24.32
N GLU A 93 6.26 18.10 25.48
CA GLU A 93 6.90 16.80 25.69
C GLU A 93 6.28 15.67 24.87
N LYS A 94 5.02 15.79 24.44
CA LYS A 94 4.37 14.83 23.54
C LYS A 94 4.91 14.87 22.11
N GLY A 95 5.74 15.87 21.77
CA GLY A 95 6.39 15.96 20.46
C GLY A 95 5.46 16.25 19.27
N GLN A 96 4.15 16.45 19.50
CA GLN A 96 3.16 16.69 18.45
C GLN A 96 3.44 17.99 17.71
N ARG A 97 3.38 17.98 16.38
CA ARG A 97 3.48 19.17 15.52
C ARG A 97 2.08 19.59 15.08
N PRO A 98 1.58 20.77 15.46
CA PRO A 98 0.27 21.25 15.04
C PRO A 98 0.22 21.42 13.50
N SER A 99 -0.99 21.34 12.93
CA SER A 99 -1.22 21.65 11.51
C SER A 99 -0.76 23.07 11.18
N VAL A 100 -0.31 23.28 9.96
CA VAL A 100 0.02 24.62 9.43
C VAL A 100 -1.20 25.54 9.39
N GLU A 101 -2.40 24.98 9.36
CA GLU A 101 -3.68 25.69 9.33
C GLU A 101 -4.24 26.00 10.73
N THR A 102 -3.45 25.77 11.78
CA THR A 102 -3.84 26.03 13.17
C THR A 102 -4.42 27.42 13.38
N SER A 103 -3.81 28.44 12.75
CA SER A 103 -4.27 29.82 12.85
C SER A 103 -5.67 30.02 12.27
N LEU A 104 -6.01 29.35 11.16
CA LEU A 104 -7.34 29.36 10.55
C LEU A 104 -8.37 28.68 11.46
N HIS A 105 -8.04 27.53 12.03
CA HIS A 105 -8.92 26.84 12.96
C HIS A 105 -9.20 27.66 14.23
N ASN A 106 -8.24 28.43 14.70
CA ASN A 106 -8.46 29.31 15.84
C ASN A 106 -9.30 30.55 15.49
N LEU A 107 -9.18 31.05 14.24
CA LEU A 107 -9.88 32.22 13.73
C LEU A 107 -11.39 32.00 13.52
N ILE A 108 -11.78 30.83 13.02
CA ILE A 108 -13.17 30.45 12.75
C ILE A 108 -13.89 30.24 14.08
N ASP A 109 -14.87 31.11 14.43
CA ASP A 109 -15.45 31.18 15.77
C ASP A 109 -16.59 30.18 16.01
N PHE A 110 -16.27 28.89 15.91
CA PHE A 110 -17.10 27.74 16.29
C PHE A 110 -16.29 26.75 17.11
N SER A 111 -16.95 26.01 18.00
CA SER A 111 -16.27 25.03 18.88
C SER A 111 -15.59 23.90 18.08
N LEU A 112 -16.20 23.41 17.01
CA LEU A 112 -15.66 22.42 16.10
C LEU A 112 -15.40 23.07 14.75
N VAL A 113 -14.24 22.78 14.14
CA VAL A 113 -13.90 23.16 12.77
C VAL A 113 -13.34 21.93 12.04
N VAL A 114 -13.92 21.66 10.87
CA VAL A 114 -13.55 20.54 10.01
C VAL A 114 -13.10 21.10 8.67
N HIS A 115 -11.87 20.79 8.29
CA HIS A 115 -11.30 21.09 6.98
C HIS A 115 -11.12 19.81 6.19
N THR A 116 -11.67 19.74 5.00
CA THR A 116 -11.56 18.60 4.08
C THR A 116 -11.23 19.07 2.66
N HIS A 117 -10.63 18.14 1.89
CA HIS A 117 -10.38 18.32 0.46
C HIS A 117 -11.43 17.54 -0.34
N SER A 118 -12.73 17.81 -0.07
CA SER A 118 -13.83 17.06 -0.68
C SER A 118 -13.77 17.09 -2.21
N THR A 119 -13.82 15.90 -2.83
CA THR A 119 -13.81 15.71 -4.29
C THR A 119 -14.87 16.57 -4.98
N LYS A 120 -16.13 16.57 -4.47
CA LYS A 120 -17.23 17.36 -5.04
C LYS A 120 -16.99 18.86 -4.89
N VAL A 121 -16.55 19.30 -3.69
CA VAL A 121 -16.23 20.73 -3.51
C VAL A 121 -15.07 21.14 -4.43
N ASN A 122 -14.03 20.32 -4.55
CA ASN A 122 -12.92 20.59 -5.45
C ASN A 122 -13.32 20.53 -6.93
N GLY A 123 -14.33 19.74 -7.31
CA GLY A 123 -14.91 19.81 -8.65
C GLY A 123 -15.42 21.21 -9.01
N LEU A 124 -16.04 21.91 -8.06
CA LEU A 124 -16.42 23.31 -8.22
C LEU A 124 -15.22 24.26 -8.05
N MET A 125 -14.42 24.09 -6.98
CA MET A 125 -13.31 25.00 -6.64
C MET A 125 -12.15 24.95 -7.63
N CYS A 126 -12.00 23.89 -8.40
CA CYS A 126 -11.01 23.74 -9.47
C CYS A 126 -11.62 23.95 -10.85
N SER A 127 -12.72 24.71 -10.96
CA SER A 127 -13.39 25.05 -12.21
C SER A 127 -13.22 26.52 -12.59
N ASN A 128 -13.43 26.84 -13.89
CA ASN A 128 -13.31 28.19 -14.40
C ASN A 128 -14.41 29.12 -13.86
N GLN A 129 -15.54 28.59 -13.39
CA GLN A 129 -16.66 29.36 -12.85
C GLN A 129 -16.81 29.23 -11.33
N ALA A 130 -15.75 28.87 -10.60
CA ALA A 130 -15.82 28.62 -9.17
C ALA A 130 -16.48 29.75 -8.36
N ALA A 131 -16.05 30.99 -8.54
CA ALA A 131 -16.59 32.15 -7.82
C ALA A 131 -18.07 32.44 -8.18
N GLU A 132 -18.38 32.44 -9.47
CA GLU A 132 -19.74 32.69 -9.97
C GLU A 132 -20.72 31.64 -9.46
N LYS A 133 -20.38 30.37 -9.64
CA LYS A 133 -21.25 29.26 -9.25
C LYS A 133 -21.35 29.07 -7.73
N THR A 134 -20.32 29.43 -6.96
CA THR A 134 -20.46 29.50 -5.51
C THR A 134 -21.52 30.54 -5.11
N ALA A 135 -21.49 31.72 -5.69
CA ALA A 135 -22.50 32.75 -5.43
C ALA A 135 -23.91 32.32 -5.87
N ASP A 136 -24.04 31.68 -7.04
CA ASP A 136 -25.32 31.20 -7.56
C ASP A 136 -25.96 30.13 -6.68
N LEU A 137 -25.16 29.14 -6.25
CA LEU A 137 -25.66 27.95 -5.53
C LEU A 137 -25.82 28.18 -4.03
N PHE A 138 -24.94 28.97 -3.43
CA PHE A 138 -24.85 29.11 -1.99
C PHE A 138 -25.17 30.53 -1.47
N GLY A 139 -25.18 31.52 -2.37
CA GLY A 139 -25.45 32.92 -2.00
C GLY A 139 -24.55 33.41 -0.87
N ASP A 140 -25.19 33.95 0.17
CA ASP A 140 -24.51 34.49 1.34
C ASP A 140 -24.20 33.47 2.44
N ASP A 141 -24.42 32.17 2.20
CA ASP A 141 -24.16 31.12 3.22
C ASP A 141 -22.74 30.59 3.18
N VAL A 142 -22.02 30.86 2.08
CA VAL A 142 -20.65 30.45 1.87
C VAL A 142 -19.73 31.66 1.63
N LEU A 143 -18.63 31.71 2.37
CA LEU A 143 -17.53 32.62 2.08
C LEU A 143 -16.59 31.98 1.05
N TYR A 144 -16.53 32.52 -0.16
CA TYR A 144 -15.58 32.12 -1.18
C TYR A 144 -14.27 32.88 -1.05
N ILE A 145 -13.15 32.16 -1.10
CA ILE A 145 -11.78 32.72 -1.12
C ILE A 145 -11.12 32.25 -2.43
N GLY A 146 -10.63 33.20 -3.23
CA GLY A 146 -9.77 32.90 -4.38
C GLY A 146 -8.49 32.19 -3.95
N TYR A 147 -7.76 31.62 -4.92
CA TYR A 147 -6.51 30.93 -4.59
C TYR A 147 -5.51 31.88 -3.90
N GLU A 148 -4.98 31.41 -2.80
CA GLU A 148 -3.84 31.99 -2.09
C GLU A 148 -2.89 30.86 -1.67
N ASP A 149 -1.60 31.17 -1.64
CA ASP A 149 -0.62 30.18 -1.19
C ASP A 149 -0.89 29.75 0.25
N PRO A 150 -0.91 28.43 0.54
CA PRO A 150 -1.18 27.90 1.87
C PRO A 150 -0.22 28.49 2.92
N GLY A 151 -0.67 28.60 4.17
CA GLY A 151 0.11 29.13 5.29
C GLY A 151 -0.32 30.53 5.69
N TYR A 152 0.64 31.41 6.02
CA TYR A 152 0.35 32.69 6.61
C TYR A 152 -0.40 33.65 5.69
N ILE A 153 -0.11 33.64 4.39
CA ILE A 153 -0.79 34.53 3.44
C ILE A 153 -2.27 34.18 3.37
N LEU A 154 -2.59 32.91 3.18
CA LEU A 154 -3.96 32.41 3.18
C LEU A 154 -4.70 32.79 4.47
N PHE A 155 -4.04 32.60 5.63
CA PHE A 155 -4.60 32.98 6.91
C PHE A 155 -4.96 34.49 6.94
N LYS A 156 -4.07 35.38 6.51
CA LYS A 156 -4.31 36.82 6.52
C LYS A 156 -5.41 37.27 5.56
N VAL A 157 -5.53 36.63 4.40
CA VAL A 157 -6.61 36.89 3.45
C VAL A 157 -7.95 36.45 4.04
N ILE A 158 -8.01 35.24 4.60
CA ILE A 158 -9.24 34.74 5.23
C ILE A 158 -9.64 35.61 6.43
N GLU A 159 -8.70 36.03 7.27
CA GLU A 159 -8.96 36.95 8.40
C GLU A 159 -9.64 38.24 7.92
N LYS A 160 -9.09 38.87 6.89
CA LYS A 160 -9.63 40.09 6.29
C LYS A 160 -11.04 39.90 5.72
N GLU A 161 -11.22 38.82 4.96
CA GLU A 161 -12.50 38.52 4.32
C GLU A 161 -13.59 38.12 5.34
N MET A 162 -13.23 37.42 6.43
CA MET A 162 -14.15 37.14 7.53
C MET A 162 -14.60 38.39 8.26
N ILE A 163 -13.68 39.35 8.51
CA ILE A 163 -14.02 40.65 9.10
C ILE A 163 -15.02 41.40 8.20
N ARG A 164 -14.79 41.41 6.86
CA ARG A 164 -15.70 41.98 5.89
C ARG A 164 -17.06 41.30 5.93
N TYR A 165 -17.09 39.96 5.87
CA TYR A 165 -18.30 39.15 5.89
C TYR A 165 -19.15 39.43 7.15
N ARG A 166 -18.52 39.42 8.35
CA ARG A 166 -19.19 39.75 9.61
C ARG A 166 -19.85 41.15 9.57
N LYS A 167 -19.13 42.12 9.02
CA LYS A 167 -19.64 43.51 8.90
C LYS A 167 -20.82 43.62 7.93
N GLU A 168 -20.77 42.90 6.82
CA GLU A 168 -21.79 42.97 5.76
C GLU A 168 -23.00 42.08 6.08
N LYS A 169 -22.78 40.89 6.64
CA LYS A 169 -23.84 39.88 6.83
C LYS A 169 -24.32 39.75 8.27
N GLY A 170 -23.64 40.32 9.25
CA GLY A 170 -24.00 40.26 10.66
C GLY A 170 -23.92 38.87 11.28
N LYS A 171 -23.25 37.90 10.65
CA LYS A 171 -23.09 36.51 11.09
C LYS A 171 -21.65 36.01 10.84
N GLU A 172 -21.27 34.91 11.51
CA GLU A 172 -20.05 34.18 11.21
C GLU A 172 -20.20 33.35 9.92
N PRO A 173 -19.15 33.29 9.07
CA PRO A 173 -19.14 32.36 7.95
C PRO A 173 -18.98 30.92 8.49
N LYS A 174 -20.04 30.11 8.35
CA LYS A 174 -20.03 28.70 8.75
C LYS A 174 -19.29 27.83 7.75
N ILE A 175 -19.34 28.17 6.47
CA ILE A 175 -18.74 27.46 5.37
C ILE A 175 -17.79 28.40 4.63
N ILE A 176 -16.55 27.97 4.42
CA ILE A 176 -15.54 28.73 3.67
C ILE A 176 -14.99 27.83 2.58
N PHE A 177 -15.21 28.20 1.31
CA PHE A 177 -14.66 27.52 0.14
C PHE A 177 -13.34 28.18 -0.26
N LEU A 178 -12.33 27.33 -0.51
CA LEU A 178 -11.01 27.75 -0.95
C LEU A 178 -10.76 27.25 -2.37
N GLN A 179 -10.52 28.16 -3.30
CA GLN A 179 -10.18 27.81 -4.69
C GLN A 179 -8.93 26.93 -4.74
N ASN A 180 -8.99 25.87 -5.54
CA ASN A 180 -7.90 24.88 -5.71
C ASN A 180 -7.39 24.25 -4.40
N HIS A 181 -8.24 24.13 -3.36
CA HIS A 181 -7.80 23.61 -2.07
C HIS A 181 -8.88 22.73 -1.42
N GLY A 182 -10.01 23.29 -1.00
CA GLY A 182 -11.01 22.54 -0.26
C GLY A 182 -12.01 23.40 0.50
N VAL A 183 -12.50 22.91 1.63
CA VAL A 183 -13.56 23.56 2.42
C VAL A 183 -13.27 23.52 3.93
N PHE A 184 -13.56 24.62 4.61
CA PHE A 184 -13.72 24.67 6.07
C PHE A 184 -15.21 24.73 6.43
N VAL A 185 -15.60 23.90 7.41
CA VAL A 185 -16.95 23.93 7.99
C VAL A 185 -16.82 24.10 9.51
N GLY A 186 -17.46 25.17 10.04
CA GLY A 186 -17.57 25.43 11.47
C GLY A 186 -18.93 25.03 12.04
N GLY A 187 -18.95 24.54 13.27
CA GLY A 187 -20.18 24.22 14.00
C GLY A 187 -19.91 24.03 15.48
N ASN A 188 -20.96 24.09 16.30
CA ASN A 188 -20.84 23.89 17.75
C ASN A 188 -21.14 22.45 18.17
N THR A 189 -21.69 21.65 17.26
CA THR A 189 -21.98 20.22 17.44
C THR A 189 -21.63 19.42 16.21
N VAL A 190 -21.41 18.11 16.38
CA VAL A 190 -21.21 17.16 15.26
C VAL A 190 -22.41 17.18 14.31
N GLY A 191 -23.64 17.31 14.83
CA GLY A 191 -24.85 17.43 14.01
C GLY A 191 -24.87 18.64 13.10
N GLU A 192 -24.39 19.80 13.58
CA GLU A 192 -24.28 21.02 12.75
C GLU A 192 -23.25 20.88 11.64
N ILE A 193 -22.11 20.23 11.91
CA ILE A 193 -21.09 19.95 10.88
C ILE A 193 -21.67 19.03 9.80
N ARG A 194 -22.31 17.92 10.20
CA ARG A 194 -22.94 16.98 9.27
C ARG A 194 -24.03 17.63 8.41
N ALA A 195 -24.88 18.44 9.03
CA ALA A 195 -25.93 19.17 8.31
C ALA A 195 -25.35 20.13 7.26
N ALA A 196 -24.25 20.83 7.57
CA ALA A 196 -23.61 21.72 6.62
C ALA A 196 -22.97 20.96 5.43
N TYR A 197 -22.29 19.83 5.68
CA TYR A 197 -21.76 19.01 4.58
C TYR A 197 -22.87 18.40 3.72
N ASN A 198 -23.96 17.91 4.32
CA ASN A 198 -25.11 17.39 3.57
C ASN A 198 -25.73 18.49 2.66
N GLU A 199 -25.88 19.72 3.18
CA GLU A 199 -26.37 20.83 2.37
C GLU A 199 -25.42 21.15 1.20
N ILE A 200 -24.12 21.14 1.42
CA ILE A 200 -23.11 21.32 0.37
C ILE A 200 -23.29 20.26 -0.71
N GLU A 201 -23.37 18.99 -0.31
CA GLU A 201 -23.51 17.88 -1.25
C GLU A 201 -24.82 17.94 -2.04
N GLU A 202 -25.95 18.14 -1.38
CA GLU A 202 -27.26 18.24 -2.04
C GLU A 202 -27.28 19.34 -3.12
N LYS A 203 -26.70 20.51 -2.84
CA LYS A 203 -26.62 21.61 -3.79
C LYS A 203 -25.68 21.31 -4.96
N LEU A 204 -24.53 20.69 -4.68
CA LEU A 204 -23.57 20.30 -5.71
C LEU A 204 -24.11 19.17 -6.59
N ASP A 205 -24.73 18.14 -6.00
CA ASP A 205 -25.32 17.03 -6.75
C ASP A 205 -26.45 17.49 -7.69
N ALA A 206 -27.22 18.49 -7.26
CA ALA A 206 -28.25 19.08 -8.11
C ALA A 206 -27.68 19.91 -9.29
N ALA A 207 -26.43 20.38 -9.15
CA ALA A 207 -25.78 21.25 -10.14
C ALA A 207 -24.83 20.51 -11.08
N TYR A 208 -24.30 19.34 -10.64
CA TYR A 208 -23.42 18.52 -11.45
C TYR A 208 -24.16 17.77 -12.55
N GLY A 209 -23.42 17.45 -13.62
CA GLY A 209 -23.81 16.43 -14.58
C GLY A 209 -23.71 15.01 -13.97
N PRO A 210 -23.65 13.96 -14.81
CA PRO A 210 -23.55 12.59 -14.32
C PRO A 210 -22.33 12.39 -13.40
N GLU A 211 -22.54 11.70 -12.30
CA GLU A 211 -21.47 11.38 -11.37
C GLU A 211 -20.36 10.56 -12.06
N PRO A 212 -19.07 10.86 -11.78
CA PRO A 212 -17.96 10.09 -12.31
C PRO A 212 -18.02 8.62 -11.88
N VAL A 213 -18.16 7.72 -12.85
CA VAL A 213 -18.19 6.28 -12.60
C VAL A 213 -16.77 5.75 -12.49
N ASN A 214 -16.46 5.05 -11.41
CA ASN A 214 -15.13 4.47 -11.14
C ASN A 214 -15.22 2.95 -10.99
N GLU A 215 -15.75 2.26 -12.00
CA GLU A 215 -15.79 0.80 -12.05
C GLU A 215 -14.45 0.26 -12.56
N ALA A 216 -13.96 -0.81 -11.91
CA ALA A 216 -12.75 -1.48 -12.36
C ALA A 216 -12.94 -2.11 -13.74
N LEU A 217 -11.95 -1.95 -14.60
CA LEU A 217 -11.90 -2.56 -15.93
C LEU A 217 -10.89 -3.71 -15.95
N GLU A 218 -11.06 -4.61 -16.91
CA GLU A 218 -10.17 -5.74 -17.11
C GLU A 218 -8.73 -5.25 -17.41
N VAL A 219 -7.76 -5.95 -16.86
CA VAL A 219 -6.34 -5.68 -17.08
C VAL A 219 -5.84 -6.50 -18.26
N ASN A 220 -5.12 -5.86 -19.15
CA ASN A 220 -4.45 -6.55 -20.25
C ASN A 220 -3.38 -7.51 -19.70
N ALA A 221 -3.46 -8.79 -20.07
CA ALA A 221 -2.55 -9.84 -19.57
C ALA A 221 -1.06 -9.53 -19.86
N VAL A 222 -0.77 -8.76 -20.92
CA VAL A 222 0.60 -8.34 -21.28
C VAL A 222 1.27 -7.46 -20.21
N ALA A 223 0.51 -6.99 -19.23
CA ALA A 223 1.01 -6.19 -18.11
C ALA A 223 2.15 -6.89 -17.34
N ASP A 224 2.13 -8.23 -17.26
CA ASP A 224 3.19 -9.03 -16.61
C ASP A 224 4.54 -8.99 -17.34
N GLN A 225 4.57 -8.53 -18.60
CA GLN A 225 5.78 -8.36 -19.41
C GLN A 225 6.27 -6.90 -19.42
N ILE A 226 5.42 -5.94 -19.10
CA ILE A 226 5.75 -4.50 -19.17
C ILE A 226 6.08 -3.94 -17.78
N ILE A 227 5.20 -4.17 -16.81
CA ILE A 227 5.31 -3.52 -15.49
C ILE A 227 6.62 -3.89 -14.76
N PRO A 228 7.11 -5.14 -14.80
CA PRO A 228 8.36 -5.50 -14.16
C PRO A 228 9.58 -4.73 -14.71
N ALA A 229 9.61 -4.45 -16.02
CA ALA A 229 10.64 -3.63 -16.63
C ALA A 229 10.57 -2.18 -16.14
N ILE A 230 9.36 -1.57 -16.14
CA ILE A 230 9.15 -0.20 -15.64
C ILE A 230 9.56 -0.10 -14.18
N ARG A 231 9.18 -1.09 -13.33
CA ARG A 231 9.59 -1.11 -11.93
C ARG A 231 11.10 -1.01 -11.78
N MET A 232 11.86 -1.74 -12.58
CA MET A 232 13.31 -1.71 -12.50
C MET A 232 13.90 -0.41 -13.06
N MET A 233 13.29 0.18 -14.08
CA MET A 233 13.72 1.49 -14.63
C MET A 233 13.62 2.61 -13.58
N VAL A 234 12.67 2.52 -12.63
CA VAL A 234 12.46 3.55 -11.60
C VAL A 234 13.01 3.17 -10.22
N SER A 235 13.77 2.07 -10.12
CA SER A 235 14.25 1.51 -8.84
C SER A 235 15.74 1.79 -8.59
N ASP A 236 16.23 3.03 -8.77
CA ASP A 236 17.66 3.36 -8.63
C ASP A 236 18.14 3.29 -7.17
N GLU A 237 17.49 4.01 -6.26
CA GLU A 237 17.85 4.09 -4.84
C GLU A 237 17.20 2.99 -3.96
N GLY A 238 16.61 1.98 -4.58
CA GLY A 238 15.89 0.88 -3.92
C GLY A 238 14.65 0.45 -4.69
N LEU A 239 14.19 -0.75 -4.40
CA LEU A 239 13.03 -1.31 -5.08
C LEU A 239 11.78 -0.43 -4.86
N LYS A 240 11.07 -0.14 -5.95
CA LYS A 240 9.78 0.56 -5.91
C LYS A 240 8.63 -0.43 -5.98
N THR A 241 7.49 -0.03 -5.45
CA THR A 241 6.21 -0.67 -5.77
C THR A 241 5.61 0.06 -6.96
N VAL A 242 5.26 -0.68 -8.00
CA VAL A 242 4.52 -0.18 -9.16
C VAL A 242 3.16 -0.86 -9.18
N ARG A 243 2.10 -0.07 -9.25
CA ARG A 243 0.73 -0.58 -9.31
C ARG A 243 0.03 -0.11 -10.57
N LEU A 244 -0.67 -1.01 -11.24
CA LEU A 244 -1.54 -0.69 -12.37
C LEU A 244 -2.96 -0.46 -11.86
N ALA A 245 -3.53 0.69 -12.20
CA ALA A 245 -4.93 1.02 -12.01
C ALA A 245 -5.63 1.13 -13.36
N ASN A 246 -6.77 0.48 -13.51
CA ASN A 246 -7.61 0.57 -14.70
C ASN A 246 -9.08 0.63 -14.28
N SER A 247 -9.74 1.74 -14.60
CA SER A 247 -11.15 1.96 -14.30
C SER A 247 -11.79 2.87 -15.33
N THR A 248 -13.12 2.95 -15.31
CA THR A 248 -13.89 3.76 -16.26
C THR A 248 -13.47 5.22 -16.25
N ILE A 249 -13.27 5.83 -15.06
CA ILE A 249 -12.82 7.22 -14.96
C ILE A 249 -11.39 7.42 -15.46
N LEU A 250 -10.47 6.51 -15.09
CA LEU A 250 -9.09 6.59 -15.56
C LEU A 250 -9.00 6.39 -17.07
N ASN A 251 -9.79 5.44 -17.61
CA ASN A 251 -9.82 5.15 -19.04
C ASN A 251 -10.33 6.34 -19.89
N LYS A 252 -11.23 7.18 -19.36
CA LYS A 252 -11.62 8.44 -20.01
C LYS A 252 -10.40 9.32 -20.30
N TYR A 253 -9.49 9.46 -19.33
CA TYR A 253 -8.31 10.33 -19.44
C TYR A 253 -7.06 9.63 -20.01
N LEU A 254 -7.13 8.33 -20.30
CA LEU A 254 -6.15 7.65 -21.16
C LEU A 254 -6.31 8.04 -22.63
N GLN A 255 -7.48 8.54 -23.06
CA GLN A 255 -7.72 9.01 -24.42
C GLN A 255 -7.01 10.35 -24.65
N LYS A 256 -6.28 10.46 -25.78
CA LYS A 256 -5.42 11.63 -26.08
C LYS A 256 -6.15 12.96 -26.02
N GLU A 257 -7.40 12.99 -26.48
CA GLU A 257 -8.25 14.18 -26.47
C GLU A 257 -8.58 14.70 -25.08
N ASN A 258 -8.54 13.85 -24.06
CA ASN A 258 -8.87 14.21 -22.68
C ASN A 258 -7.63 14.46 -21.80
N GLN A 259 -6.42 14.09 -22.24
CA GLN A 259 -5.19 14.19 -21.44
C GLN A 259 -4.88 15.63 -21.02
N GLN A 260 -5.16 16.60 -21.89
CA GLN A 260 -4.91 18.02 -21.60
C GLN A 260 -5.72 18.52 -20.38
N ALA A 261 -6.90 17.95 -20.15
CA ALA A 261 -7.77 18.33 -19.03
C ALA A 261 -7.19 17.97 -17.64
N ILE A 262 -6.24 17.05 -17.60
CA ILE A 262 -5.60 16.58 -16.36
C ILE A 262 -4.07 16.81 -16.35
N ALA A 263 -3.54 17.54 -17.33
CA ALA A 263 -2.10 17.68 -17.52
C ALA A 263 -1.40 18.51 -16.44
N ALA A 264 -2.14 19.30 -15.67
CA ALA A 264 -1.62 20.10 -14.56
C ALA A 264 -2.40 19.83 -13.28
N PRO A 265 -1.77 19.95 -12.10
CA PRO A 265 -2.40 19.67 -10.82
C PRO A 265 -3.50 20.70 -10.48
N PHE A 266 -4.52 20.23 -9.77
CA PHE A 266 -5.63 21.06 -9.30
C PHE A 266 -5.45 21.54 -7.87
N THR A 267 -4.73 20.78 -7.05
CA THR A 267 -4.61 21.02 -5.60
C THR A 267 -3.18 20.81 -5.13
N PRO A 268 -2.78 21.41 -3.99
CA PRO A 268 -1.51 21.12 -3.36
C PRO A 268 -1.28 19.63 -3.08
N ASP A 269 -2.30 18.88 -2.66
CA ASP A 269 -2.20 17.43 -2.43
C ASP A 269 -1.80 16.68 -3.71
N GLY A 270 -2.34 17.05 -4.85
CA GLY A 270 -1.96 16.47 -6.15
C GLY A 270 -0.47 16.59 -6.42
N ILE A 271 0.13 17.75 -6.13
CA ILE A 271 1.58 18.00 -6.29
C ILE A 271 2.39 17.16 -5.32
N VAL A 272 2.03 17.16 -4.04
CA VAL A 272 2.76 16.47 -2.97
C VAL A 272 2.80 14.96 -3.20
N TYR A 273 1.67 14.36 -3.50
CA TYR A 273 1.57 12.90 -3.65
C TYR A 273 1.97 12.42 -5.04
N ALA A 274 1.46 13.05 -6.12
CA ALA A 274 1.58 12.54 -7.48
C ALA A 274 2.64 13.25 -8.36
N ASN A 275 3.34 14.26 -7.83
CA ASN A 275 4.13 15.24 -8.56
C ASN A 275 3.25 16.18 -9.43
N SER A 276 3.88 17.19 -10.02
CA SER A 276 3.17 18.18 -10.84
C SER A 276 2.96 17.76 -12.29
N ASP A 277 3.65 16.73 -12.74
CA ASP A 277 3.65 16.30 -14.14
C ASP A 277 3.51 14.78 -14.27
N PHE A 278 2.84 14.34 -15.33
CA PHE A 278 2.62 12.94 -15.66
C PHE A 278 3.34 12.57 -16.95
N ILE A 279 3.78 11.31 -17.08
CA ILE A 279 4.25 10.76 -18.34
C ILE A 279 3.07 10.18 -19.12
N TYR A 280 3.01 10.44 -20.41
CA TYR A 280 2.01 9.87 -21.32
C TYR A 280 2.68 8.94 -22.31
N ALA A 281 2.16 7.72 -22.46
CA ALA A 281 2.64 6.70 -23.35
C ALA A 281 1.48 5.96 -24.04
N GLU A 282 1.74 5.27 -25.14
CA GLU A 282 0.75 4.52 -25.90
C GLU A 282 1.23 3.11 -26.16
N PHE A 283 0.50 2.13 -25.67
CA PHE A 283 0.75 0.72 -25.97
C PHE A 283 -0.05 0.30 -27.21
N ASN A 284 0.64 -0.04 -28.27
CA ASN A 284 0.09 -0.40 -29.57
C ASN A 284 0.06 -1.91 -29.85
N GLY A 285 0.26 -2.75 -28.80
CA GLY A 285 0.27 -4.20 -28.91
C GLY A 285 1.66 -4.83 -28.96
N ASP A 286 2.74 -4.04 -29.09
CA ASP A 286 4.12 -4.52 -29.08
C ASP A 286 4.89 -4.07 -27.83
N VAL A 287 5.27 -5.06 -27.00
CA VAL A 287 5.97 -4.87 -25.71
C VAL A 287 7.33 -4.23 -25.90
N GLU A 288 8.11 -4.74 -26.87
CA GLU A 288 9.49 -4.27 -27.07
C GLU A 288 9.51 -2.81 -27.55
N SER A 289 8.62 -2.47 -28.46
CA SER A 289 8.44 -1.09 -28.93
C SER A 289 8.02 -0.15 -27.80
N PHE A 290 7.08 -0.59 -26.97
CA PHE A 290 6.64 0.20 -25.83
C PHE A 290 7.76 0.46 -24.81
N LEU A 291 8.53 -0.57 -24.46
CA LEU A 291 9.64 -0.43 -23.52
C LEU A 291 10.77 0.46 -24.06
N LYS A 292 11.02 0.42 -25.36
CA LYS A 292 11.97 1.33 -26.04
C LYS A 292 11.48 2.79 -26.05
N ASP A 293 10.18 3.03 -26.11
CA ASP A 293 9.61 4.40 -26.09
C ASP A 293 9.54 4.97 -24.67
N ILE A 294 9.18 4.15 -23.67
CA ILE A 294 8.95 4.64 -22.31
C ILE A 294 10.26 4.93 -21.54
N GLN A 295 11.32 4.15 -21.75
CA GLN A 295 12.58 4.32 -21.03
C GLN A 295 13.22 5.72 -21.24
N PRO A 296 13.36 6.25 -22.49
CA PRO A 296 13.83 7.62 -22.68
C PRO A 296 12.95 8.67 -22.02
N LYS A 297 11.61 8.48 -21.98
CA LYS A 297 10.68 9.42 -21.33
C LYS A 297 10.89 9.45 -19.82
N ILE A 298 11.11 8.30 -19.18
CA ILE A 298 11.46 8.21 -17.75
C ILE A 298 12.77 8.94 -17.49
N ASN A 299 13.82 8.66 -18.27
CA ASN A 299 15.13 9.29 -18.12
C ASN A 299 15.08 10.81 -18.34
N GLN A 300 14.32 11.27 -19.34
CA GLN A 300 14.11 12.70 -19.60
C GLN A 300 13.40 13.37 -18.43
N TYR A 301 12.33 12.75 -17.91
CA TYR A 301 11.60 13.27 -16.76
C TYR A 301 12.54 13.46 -15.56
N GLU A 302 13.37 12.46 -15.27
CA GLU A 302 14.33 12.52 -14.17
C GLU A 302 15.37 13.63 -14.36
N GLN A 303 15.91 13.78 -15.57
CA GLN A 303 16.87 14.84 -15.90
C GLN A 303 16.26 16.24 -15.76
N GLU A 304 15.02 16.43 -16.20
CA GLU A 304 14.34 17.73 -16.17
C GLU A 304 13.82 18.10 -14.77
N LYS A 305 13.33 17.12 -14.01
CA LYS A 305 12.67 17.35 -12.72
C LYS A 305 13.55 17.05 -11.50
N GLY A 306 14.68 16.36 -11.67
CA GLY A 306 15.55 15.94 -10.58
C GLY A 306 14.92 14.91 -9.63
N LYS A 307 13.86 14.22 -10.05
CA LYS A 307 13.13 13.22 -9.29
C LYS A 307 12.49 12.18 -10.20
N GLN A 308 12.25 10.98 -9.68
CA GLN A 308 11.57 9.92 -10.41
C GLN A 308 10.10 10.26 -10.70
N PRO A 309 9.54 9.84 -11.86
CA PRO A 309 8.12 9.96 -12.13
C PRO A 309 7.31 9.10 -11.14
N LYS A 310 6.14 9.58 -10.77
CA LYS A 310 5.20 8.84 -9.91
C LYS A 310 3.99 8.29 -10.65
N VAL A 311 3.68 8.84 -11.83
CA VAL A 311 2.47 8.48 -12.59
C VAL A 311 2.77 8.41 -14.08
N ILE A 312 2.35 7.32 -14.73
CA ILE A 312 2.38 7.14 -16.18
C ILE A 312 0.98 6.79 -16.66
N PHE A 313 0.42 7.61 -17.53
CA PHE A 313 -0.81 7.31 -18.27
C PHE A 313 -0.44 6.54 -19.53
N ALA A 314 -0.68 5.22 -19.54
CA ALA A 314 -0.36 4.33 -20.66
C ALA A 314 -1.65 3.91 -21.38
N THR A 315 -1.99 4.61 -22.47
CA THR A 315 -3.14 4.25 -23.33
C THR A 315 -3.02 2.81 -23.79
N GLY A 316 -4.08 2.02 -23.67
CA GLY A 316 -4.10 0.59 -23.97
C GLY A 316 -3.67 -0.34 -22.83
N LEU A 317 -3.18 0.21 -21.71
CA LEU A 317 -2.80 -0.55 -20.51
C LEU A 317 -3.54 -0.09 -19.26
N GLY A 318 -3.56 1.20 -18.96
CA GLY A 318 -4.05 1.79 -17.73
C GLY A 318 -3.12 2.86 -17.18
N VAL A 319 -3.29 3.19 -15.91
CA VAL A 319 -2.44 4.15 -15.19
C VAL A 319 -1.49 3.40 -14.27
N LEU A 320 -0.19 3.61 -14.47
CA LEU A 320 0.85 3.08 -13.60
C LEU A 320 1.23 4.12 -12.56
N VAL A 321 1.21 3.72 -11.31
CA VAL A 321 1.67 4.56 -10.19
C VAL A 321 2.90 3.93 -9.52
N MET A 322 3.87 4.75 -9.15
CA MET A 322 5.15 4.33 -8.59
C MET A 322 5.39 4.98 -7.23
N ALA A 323 5.66 4.16 -6.22
CA ALA A 323 5.95 4.62 -4.86
C ALA A 323 7.04 3.80 -4.17
N ASP A 324 7.59 4.32 -3.08
CA ASP A 324 8.59 3.61 -2.27
C ASP A 324 8.02 2.36 -1.59
N HIS A 325 6.72 2.36 -1.29
CA HIS A 325 6.04 1.29 -0.57
C HIS A 325 4.64 1.06 -1.12
N ALA A 326 4.06 -0.11 -0.84
CA ALA A 326 2.73 -0.48 -1.32
C ALA A 326 1.64 0.49 -0.82
N GLU A 327 1.69 0.93 0.44
CA GLU A 327 0.76 1.95 0.96
C GLU A 327 0.81 3.25 0.15
N GLY A 328 2.01 3.73 -0.20
CA GLY A 328 2.16 4.91 -1.04
C GLY A 328 1.58 4.73 -2.44
N ALA A 329 1.71 3.53 -3.02
CA ALA A 329 1.10 3.22 -4.31
C ALA A 329 -0.43 3.18 -4.25
N GLU A 330 -1.03 2.67 -3.15
CA GLU A 330 -2.48 2.72 -2.90
C GLU A 330 -2.97 4.18 -2.84
N ILE A 331 -2.27 5.02 -2.06
CA ILE A 331 -2.56 6.45 -1.95
C ILE A 331 -2.49 7.14 -3.32
N LEU A 332 -1.47 6.83 -4.12
CA LEU A 332 -1.32 7.41 -5.47
C LEU A 332 -2.47 7.04 -6.40
N VAL A 333 -2.95 5.79 -6.37
CA VAL A 333 -4.14 5.40 -7.13
C VAL A 333 -5.34 6.25 -6.72
N ASP A 334 -5.56 6.44 -5.41
CA ASP A 334 -6.67 7.25 -4.91
C ASP A 334 -6.55 8.71 -5.34
N VAL A 335 -5.35 9.31 -5.20
CA VAL A 335 -5.09 10.73 -5.59
C VAL A 335 -5.26 10.95 -7.09
N VAL A 336 -4.76 10.05 -7.94
CA VAL A 336 -4.90 10.18 -9.40
C VAL A 336 -6.35 9.96 -9.83
N THR A 337 -7.06 9.03 -9.19
CA THR A 337 -8.49 8.82 -9.43
C THR A 337 -9.29 10.04 -9.04
N ASP A 338 -9.01 10.65 -7.89
CA ASP A 338 -9.64 11.88 -7.43
C ASP A 338 -9.36 13.06 -8.38
N HIS A 339 -8.12 13.20 -8.82
CA HIS A 339 -7.74 14.20 -9.83
C HIS A 339 -8.59 14.09 -11.11
N CYS A 340 -8.80 12.87 -11.60
CA CYS A 340 -9.66 12.61 -12.76
C CYS A 340 -11.15 12.91 -12.46
N ARG A 341 -11.63 12.60 -11.26
CA ARG A 341 -13.02 12.90 -10.84
C ARG A 341 -13.25 14.41 -10.71
N ILE A 342 -12.32 15.14 -10.10
CA ILE A 342 -12.35 16.61 -10.03
C ILE A 342 -12.42 17.20 -11.42
N ALA A 343 -11.58 16.71 -12.36
CA ALA A 343 -11.59 17.17 -13.75
C ALA A 343 -12.96 16.98 -14.41
N GLN A 344 -13.62 15.83 -14.18
CA GLN A 344 -14.95 15.56 -14.73
C GLN A 344 -16.02 16.43 -14.09
N PHE A 345 -16.02 16.63 -12.78
CA PHE A 345 -16.97 17.51 -12.10
C PHE A 345 -16.82 18.96 -12.57
N ALA A 346 -15.59 19.44 -12.79
CA ALA A 346 -15.31 20.79 -13.27
C ALA A 346 -15.89 21.06 -14.67
N GLU A 347 -16.13 20.03 -15.50
CA GLU A 347 -16.79 20.17 -16.80
C GLU A 347 -18.17 20.84 -16.66
N SER A 348 -18.89 20.60 -15.55
CA SER A 348 -20.22 21.22 -15.28
C SER A 348 -20.16 22.73 -15.03
N PHE A 349 -18.97 23.27 -14.75
CA PHE A 349 -18.77 24.67 -14.38
C PHE A 349 -17.71 25.35 -15.25
N GLY A 350 -17.81 25.15 -16.55
CA GLY A 350 -16.98 25.86 -17.55
C GLY A 350 -15.58 25.25 -17.77
N GLY A 351 -15.37 24.01 -17.33
CA GLY A 351 -14.11 23.28 -17.48
C GLY A 351 -13.12 23.52 -16.35
N GLN A 352 -11.97 22.86 -16.46
CA GLN A 352 -10.95 22.78 -15.43
C GLN A 352 -10.19 24.10 -15.26
N HIS A 353 -9.87 24.44 -14.02
CA HIS A 353 -8.99 25.53 -13.62
C HIS A 353 -7.80 24.98 -12.83
N PRO A 354 -6.73 24.55 -13.51
CA PRO A 354 -5.56 24.01 -12.85
C PRO A 354 -4.72 25.10 -12.18
N MET A 355 -3.81 24.69 -11.30
CA MET A 355 -2.83 25.57 -10.66
C MET A 355 -1.85 26.14 -11.70
N SER A 356 -1.44 27.41 -11.52
CA SER A 356 -0.41 28.06 -12.36
C SER A 356 0.98 27.51 -12.07
N GLN A 357 1.93 27.74 -12.99
CA GLN A 357 3.33 27.33 -12.79
C GLN A 357 3.97 27.99 -11.56
N GLU A 358 3.59 29.21 -11.22
CA GLU A 358 4.08 29.92 -10.03
C GLU A 358 3.57 29.27 -8.75
N GLN A 359 2.28 28.92 -8.72
CA GLN A 359 1.65 28.22 -7.60
C GLN A 359 2.24 26.82 -7.40
N ILE A 360 2.48 26.07 -8.50
CA ILE A 360 3.13 24.77 -8.48
C ILE A 360 4.55 24.89 -7.88
N ALA A 361 5.35 25.84 -8.38
CA ALA A 361 6.71 26.05 -7.91
C ALA A 361 6.75 26.41 -6.41
N PHE A 362 5.79 27.20 -5.94
CA PHE A 362 5.67 27.51 -4.52
C PHE A 362 5.47 26.25 -3.67
N ILE A 363 4.49 25.39 -4.04
CA ILE A 363 4.20 24.16 -3.29
C ILE A 363 5.39 23.19 -3.32
N GLU A 364 6.07 23.02 -4.47
CA GLU A 364 7.24 22.15 -4.60
C GLU A 364 8.43 22.61 -3.74
N SER A 365 8.57 23.92 -3.54
CA SER A 365 9.64 24.49 -2.72
C SER A 365 9.30 24.56 -1.23
N TRP A 366 8.05 24.39 -0.86
CA TRP A 366 7.62 24.62 0.52
C TRP A 366 8.10 23.52 1.48
N GLU A 367 8.85 23.90 2.49
CA GLU A 367 9.49 22.99 3.46
C GLU A 367 8.51 22.09 4.21
N VAL A 368 7.29 22.55 4.43
CA VAL A 368 6.26 21.80 5.15
C VAL A 368 5.81 20.59 4.36
N GLU A 369 5.66 20.72 3.07
CA GLU A 369 5.25 19.61 2.19
C GLU A 369 6.40 18.63 1.97
N GLN A 370 7.65 19.11 1.88
CA GLN A 370 8.83 18.26 1.92
C GLN A 370 8.97 17.48 3.25
N TYR A 371 8.54 18.08 4.37
CA TYR A 371 8.54 17.39 5.67
C TYR A 371 7.52 16.25 5.70
N ARG A 372 6.32 16.42 5.16
CA ARG A 372 5.31 15.35 5.03
C ARG A 372 5.86 14.17 4.22
N SER A 373 6.54 14.45 3.12
CA SER A 373 7.17 13.42 2.30
C SER A 373 8.30 12.67 3.04
N LYS A 374 9.08 13.36 3.90
CA LYS A 374 10.16 12.75 4.71
C LYS A 374 9.66 11.90 5.89
N ILE A 375 8.56 12.27 6.55
CA ILE A 375 7.96 11.44 7.62
C ILE A 375 7.58 10.05 7.07
N SER A 376 7.24 9.95 5.80
CA SER A 376 6.95 8.68 5.16
C SER A 376 8.17 7.74 5.01
N LEU A 377 9.40 8.23 5.14
CA LEU A 377 10.65 7.50 4.92
C LEU A 377 11.29 6.84 6.16
N GLY A 378 10.71 6.97 7.35
CA GLY A 378 11.38 6.58 8.58
C GLY A 378 10.98 5.24 9.17
N ALA A 379 11.73 4.17 8.88
CA ALA A 379 11.97 3.01 9.76
C ALA A 379 13.23 2.30 9.26
N THR A 380 13.98 1.64 10.14
CA THR A 380 15.11 0.76 9.76
C THR A 380 14.62 -0.29 8.76
N ALA A 381 15.20 -0.32 7.57
CA ALA A 381 14.85 -1.26 6.53
C ALA A 381 14.98 -2.71 7.03
N GLY A 382 13.94 -3.51 6.87
CA GLY A 382 13.96 -4.93 7.19
C GLY A 382 14.76 -5.73 6.15
N ARG A 383 15.11 -6.99 6.47
CA ARG A 383 15.91 -7.87 5.58
C ARG A 383 15.25 -8.16 4.23
N ALA A 384 13.93 -7.98 4.12
CA ALA A 384 13.17 -8.16 2.88
C ALA A 384 12.43 -6.88 2.47
N ASP A 385 12.93 -5.71 2.92
CA ASP A 385 12.27 -4.43 2.68
C ASP A 385 11.99 -4.21 1.19
N ARG A 386 10.74 -3.85 0.89
CA ARG A 386 10.22 -3.57 -0.47
C ARG A 386 10.29 -4.74 -1.47
N LYS A 387 10.79 -5.92 -1.08
CA LYS A 387 10.74 -7.10 -1.93
C LYS A 387 9.29 -7.57 -2.13
N VAL A 388 9.00 -8.06 -3.32
CA VAL A 388 7.72 -8.69 -3.67
C VAL A 388 7.91 -10.20 -3.64
N ILE A 389 7.17 -10.89 -2.76
CA ILE A 389 7.37 -12.31 -2.48
C ILE A 389 6.06 -13.07 -2.57
N ILE A 390 5.99 -14.13 -3.39
CA ILE A 390 4.88 -15.07 -3.41
C ILE A 390 5.19 -16.24 -2.48
N VAL A 391 4.21 -16.65 -1.65
CA VAL A 391 4.28 -17.86 -0.83
C VAL A 391 3.08 -18.74 -1.17
N THR A 392 3.34 -19.90 -1.83
CA THR A 392 2.27 -20.86 -2.13
C THR A 392 1.97 -21.75 -0.92
N GLY A 393 0.69 -22.13 -0.71
CA GLY A 393 0.24 -22.75 0.54
C GLY A 393 0.46 -21.82 1.74
N GLY A 394 0.27 -20.51 1.50
CA GLY A 394 0.63 -19.46 2.44
C GLY A 394 -0.38 -19.19 3.56
N ALA A 395 -1.58 -19.80 3.50
CA ALA A 395 -2.63 -19.52 4.48
C ALA A 395 -2.54 -20.34 5.77
N GLN A 396 -1.61 -21.29 5.85
CA GLN A 396 -1.46 -22.15 7.04
C GLN A 396 -0.08 -22.80 7.16
N GLY A 397 0.22 -23.37 8.32
CA GLY A 397 1.42 -24.17 8.56
C GLY A 397 2.73 -23.39 8.39
N PHE A 398 3.74 -24.01 7.76
CA PHE A 398 4.98 -23.31 7.44
C PHE A 398 4.75 -22.07 6.58
N GLY A 399 3.84 -22.15 5.61
CA GLY A 399 3.54 -21.03 4.71
C GLY A 399 3.09 -19.78 5.45
N ALA A 400 2.13 -19.91 6.37
CA ALA A 400 1.64 -18.78 7.16
C ALA A 400 2.76 -18.17 8.04
N GLY A 401 3.53 -19.00 8.74
CA GLY A 401 4.64 -18.48 9.55
C GLY A 401 5.76 -17.84 8.72
N ILE A 402 6.00 -18.30 7.49
CA ILE A 402 6.91 -17.62 6.54
C ILE A 402 6.35 -16.26 6.13
N VAL A 403 5.05 -16.19 5.79
CA VAL A 403 4.37 -14.92 5.45
C VAL A 403 4.48 -13.91 6.58
N GLU A 404 4.17 -14.30 7.82
CA GLU A 404 4.27 -13.42 9.00
C GLU A 404 5.67 -12.83 9.17
N GLU A 405 6.70 -13.66 9.08
CA GLU A 405 8.08 -13.21 9.24
C GLU A 405 8.51 -12.29 8.08
N LEU A 406 8.15 -12.59 6.84
CA LEU A 406 8.42 -11.73 5.70
C LEU A 406 7.76 -10.36 5.85
N MET A 407 6.50 -10.32 6.30
CA MET A 407 5.78 -9.07 6.58
C MET A 407 6.45 -8.24 7.67
N LYS A 408 6.96 -8.86 8.73
CA LYS A 408 7.73 -8.16 9.79
C LYS A 408 9.02 -7.55 9.26
N HIS A 409 9.60 -8.14 8.22
CA HIS A 409 10.83 -7.69 7.58
C HIS A 409 10.62 -6.79 6.34
N GLY A 410 9.41 -6.28 6.14
CA GLY A 410 9.13 -5.22 5.15
C GLY A 410 8.75 -5.70 3.75
N ALA A 411 8.62 -7.02 3.52
CA ALA A 411 8.21 -7.54 2.21
C ALA A 411 6.74 -7.24 1.91
N ASN A 412 6.41 -7.01 0.63
CA ASN A 412 5.06 -7.17 0.11
C ASN A 412 4.85 -8.65 -0.19
N VAL A 413 3.85 -9.27 0.42
CA VAL A 413 3.68 -10.72 0.34
C VAL A 413 2.38 -11.10 -0.33
N VAL A 414 2.45 -11.95 -1.35
CA VAL A 414 1.28 -12.57 -1.98
C VAL A 414 1.07 -13.96 -1.39
N ILE A 415 -0.03 -14.12 -0.69
CA ILE A 415 -0.50 -15.37 -0.09
C ILE A 415 -1.27 -16.13 -1.17
N ALA A 416 -0.68 -17.20 -1.71
CA ALA A 416 -1.33 -18.04 -2.71
C ALA A 416 -1.80 -19.34 -2.05
N ASP A 417 -3.10 -19.59 -2.00
CA ASP A 417 -3.67 -20.79 -1.38
C ASP A 417 -4.97 -21.21 -2.08
N LEU A 418 -5.34 -22.48 -1.95
CA LEU A 418 -6.65 -22.97 -2.40
C LEU A 418 -7.79 -22.51 -1.49
N ASN A 419 -7.51 -22.34 -0.20
CA ASN A 419 -8.48 -21.94 0.81
C ASN A 419 -8.69 -20.44 0.80
N ALA A 420 -9.72 -19.99 0.06
CA ALA A 420 -10.02 -18.57 -0.09
C ALA A 420 -10.39 -17.88 1.23
N GLU A 421 -11.21 -18.53 2.06
CA GLU A 421 -11.68 -17.97 3.33
C GLU A 421 -10.50 -17.67 4.27
N LYS A 422 -9.69 -18.70 4.59
CA LYS A 422 -8.52 -18.52 5.45
C LYS A 422 -7.49 -17.55 4.88
N GLY A 423 -7.28 -17.60 3.57
CA GLY A 423 -6.30 -16.72 2.93
C GLY A 423 -6.70 -15.25 2.96
N GLN A 424 -7.98 -14.94 2.74
CA GLN A 424 -8.54 -13.59 2.81
C GLN A 424 -8.51 -13.04 4.24
N GLU A 425 -8.96 -13.83 5.22
CA GLU A 425 -8.91 -13.46 6.63
C GLU A 425 -7.47 -13.17 7.08
N PHE A 426 -6.54 -14.04 6.74
CA PHE A 426 -5.14 -13.87 7.12
C PHE A 426 -4.49 -12.65 6.48
N ALA A 427 -4.74 -12.37 5.19
CA ALA A 427 -4.26 -11.16 4.54
C ALA A 427 -4.85 -9.90 5.18
N ALA A 428 -6.16 -9.92 5.51
CA ALA A 428 -6.83 -8.81 6.19
C ALA A 428 -6.21 -8.56 7.58
N GLU A 429 -5.99 -9.60 8.38
CA GLU A 429 -5.34 -9.50 9.69
C GLU A 429 -3.95 -8.87 9.60
N LEU A 430 -3.11 -9.33 8.66
CA LEU A 430 -1.76 -8.79 8.45
C LEU A 430 -1.76 -7.31 8.07
N ASN A 431 -2.78 -6.85 7.36
CA ASN A 431 -2.93 -5.46 6.93
C ASN A 431 -3.54 -4.54 7.99
N THR A 432 -4.02 -5.05 9.13
CA THR A 432 -4.49 -4.20 10.25
C THR A 432 -3.34 -3.45 10.94
N ALA A 433 -2.13 -4.00 10.91
CA ALA A 433 -0.97 -3.34 11.48
C ALA A 433 -0.58 -2.10 10.65
N LYS A 434 -0.20 -1.02 11.33
CA LYS A 434 0.32 0.21 10.67
C LYS A 434 1.68 -0.09 10.01
N ARG A 435 1.64 -0.66 8.81
CA ARG A 435 2.82 -1.01 8.01
C ARG A 435 2.70 -0.40 6.62
N LYS A 436 3.85 -0.12 6.01
CA LYS A 436 3.94 0.41 4.64
C LYS A 436 3.87 -0.67 3.56
N ASN A 437 4.23 -1.92 3.91
CA ASN A 437 4.08 -3.12 3.07
C ASN A 437 2.68 -3.73 3.21
N ARG A 438 2.30 -4.54 2.22
CA ARG A 438 0.96 -5.15 2.15
C ARG A 438 1.03 -6.66 1.94
N ALA A 439 0.03 -7.36 2.49
CA ALA A 439 -0.30 -8.73 2.15
C ALA A 439 -1.47 -8.74 1.15
N LEU A 440 -1.33 -9.51 0.08
CA LEU A 440 -2.38 -9.74 -0.93
C LEU A 440 -2.71 -11.24 -0.94
N PHE A 441 -3.98 -11.59 -0.85
CA PHE A 441 -4.41 -12.96 -1.09
C PHE A 441 -4.82 -13.17 -2.55
N VAL A 442 -4.32 -14.25 -3.16
CA VAL A 442 -4.75 -14.73 -4.48
C VAL A 442 -5.09 -16.21 -4.37
N GLN A 443 -6.35 -16.57 -4.64
CA GLN A 443 -6.73 -17.97 -4.69
C GLN A 443 -6.02 -18.67 -5.86
N ALA A 444 -5.24 -19.72 -5.57
CA ALA A 444 -4.41 -20.37 -6.56
C ALA A 444 -4.33 -21.89 -6.37
N ASP A 445 -4.60 -22.62 -7.47
CA ASP A 445 -4.28 -24.04 -7.63
C ASP A 445 -2.95 -24.16 -8.39
N VAL A 446 -1.87 -24.40 -7.64
CA VAL A 446 -0.51 -24.49 -8.20
C VAL A 446 -0.33 -25.64 -9.21
N SER A 447 -1.25 -26.59 -9.23
CA SER A 447 -1.25 -27.70 -10.18
C SER A 447 -1.80 -27.32 -11.57
N LYS A 448 -2.35 -26.10 -11.73
CA LYS A 448 -2.95 -25.60 -12.96
C LYS A 448 -2.18 -24.38 -13.48
N ALA A 449 -1.71 -24.46 -14.71
CA ALA A 449 -0.92 -23.42 -15.36
C ALA A 449 -1.66 -22.07 -15.41
N GLU A 450 -2.93 -22.06 -15.79
CA GLU A 450 -3.76 -20.85 -15.87
C GLU A 450 -3.92 -20.17 -14.51
N SER A 451 -4.08 -20.95 -13.44
CA SER A 451 -4.17 -20.40 -12.07
C SER A 451 -2.85 -19.77 -11.63
N VAL A 452 -1.71 -20.37 -11.99
CA VAL A 452 -0.38 -19.79 -11.70
C VAL A 452 -0.13 -18.54 -12.53
N GLN A 453 -0.54 -18.51 -13.80
CA GLN A 453 -0.45 -17.30 -14.64
C GLN A 453 -1.25 -16.15 -14.04
N ASN A 454 -2.49 -16.41 -13.59
CA ASN A 454 -3.28 -15.39 -12.90
C ASN A 454 -2.61 -14.93 -11.59
N LEU A 455 -2.04 -15.84 -10.79
CA LEU A 455 -1.29 -15.50 -9.59
C LEU A 455 -0.14 -14.52 -9.89
N ILE A 456 0.63 -14.79 -10.93
CA ILE A 456 1.74 -13.93 -11.38
C ILE A 456 1.21 -12.58 -11.85
N LEU A 457 0.17 -12.55 -12.69
CA LEU A 457 -0.44 -11.31 -13.18
C LEU A 457 -0.95 -10.44 -12.02
N GLN A 458 -1.68 -11.02 -11.07
CA GLN A 458 -2.16 -10.27 -9.89
C GLN A 458 -1.02 -9.73 -9.03
N THR A 459 0.06 -10.48 -8.90
CA THR A 459 1.26 -10.02 -8.19
C THR A 459 1.89 -8.82 -8.89
N VAL A 460 2.08 -8.89 -10.18
CA VAL A 460 2.69 -7.82 -10.99
C VAL A 460 1.81 -6.57 -11.01
N VAL A 461 0.50 -6.73 -11.21
CA VAL A 461 -0.46 -5.60 -11.25
C VAL A 461 -0.49 -4.82 -9.94
N ASN A 462 -0.38 -5.51 -8.80
CA ASN A 462 -0.48 -4.88 -7.49
C ASN A 462 0.85 -4.37 -6.92
N PHE A 463 1.99 -5.01 -7.28
CA PHE A 463 3.28 -4.69 -6.68
C PHE A 463 4.39 -4.37 -7.69
N GLY A 464 4.14 -4.59 -8.97
CA GLY A 464 5.05 -4.22 -10.04
C GLY A 464 6.05 -5.27 -10.47
N GLY A 465 6.14 -6.42 -9.80
CA GLY A 465 7.09 -7.46 -10.15
C GLY A 465 7.16 -8.58 -9.13
N LEU A 466 8.24 -9.38 -9.18
CA LEU A 466 8.45 -10.55 -8.32
C LEU A 466 9.94 -10.74 -8.01
N ASP A 467 10.32 -10.60 -6.76
CA ASP A 467 11.74 -10.74 -6.33
C ASP A 467 12.03 -12.14 -5.78
N THR A 468 11.05 -12.77 -5.13
CA THR A 468 11.22 -14.13 -4.60
C THR A 468 9.94 -14.95 -4.76
N PHE A 469 10.08 -16.17 -5.27
CA PHE A 469 8.98 -17.13 -5.34
C PHE A 469 9.25 -18.29 -4.37
N ILE A 470 8.39 -18.46 -3.34
CA ILE A 470 8.49 -19.55 -2.36
C ILE A 470 7.46 -20.63 -2.68
N SER A 471 7.94 -21.74 -3.28
CA SER A 471 7.14 -22.93 -3.58
C SER A 471 7.00 -23.78 -2.32
N ASN A 472 5.97 -23.49 -1.51
CA ASN A 472 5.71 -24.18 -0.25
C ASN A 472 4.50 -25.12 -0.32
N ALA A 473 3.52 -24.88 -1.19
CA ALA A 473 2.34 -25.73 -1.34
C ALA A 473 2.71 -27.20 -1.51
N GLY A 474 2.05 -28.08 -0.76
CA GLY A 474 2.30 -29.50 -0.82
C GLY A 474 1.27 -30.29 -0.02
N ILE A 475 1.08 -31.54 -0.41
CA ILE A 475 0.18 -32.48 0.24
C ILE A 475 0.92 -33.77 0.64
N LEU A 476 0.47 -34.41 1.70
CA LEU A 476 0.97 -35.69 2.13
C LEU A 476 -0.21 -36.66 2.32
N ARG A 477 -0.08 -37.84 1.73
CA ARG A 477 -0.94 -39.01 1.96
C ARG A 477 -0.01 -40.19 2.21
N ALA A 478 -0.02 -40.71 3.43
CA ALA A 478 0.76 -41.88 3.80
C ALA A 478 0.11 -43.15 3.23
N GLY A 479 0.93 -44.11 2.82
CA GLY A 479 0.49 -45.42 2.35
C GLY A 479 1.65 -46.27 1.87
N GLY A 480 1.60 -47.59 2.09
CA GLY A 480 2.53 -48.54 1.53
C GLY A 480 2.17 -48.87 0.07
N LEU A 481 2.97 -49.75 -0.56
CA LEU A 481 2.75 -50.16 -1.95
C LEU A 481 1.38 -50.82 -2.19
N ASP A 482 0.90 -51.58 -1.19
CA ASP A 482 -0.41 -52.27 -1.29
C ASP A 482 -1.60 -51.35 -0.98
N GLU A 483 -1.34 -50.17 -0.36
CA GLU A 483 -2.37 -49.24 0.11
C GLU A 483 -2.53 -48.02 -0.81
N MET A 484 -1.47 -47.61 -1.51
CA MET A 484 -1.43 -46.41 -2.34
C MET A 484 -2.13 -46.65 -3.70
N THR A 485 -3.17 -45.86 -3.98
CA THR A 485 -3.82 -45.93 -5.30
C THR A 485 -3.06 -45.11 -6.35
N PRO A 486 -3.12 -45.50 -7.65
CA PRO A 486 -2.54 -44.69 -8.73
C PRO A 486 -2.99 -43.24 -8.72
N GLU A 487 -4.27 -42.95 -8.48
CA GLU A 487 -4.86 -41.61 -8.46
C GLU A 487 -4.27 -40.77 -7.31
N THR A 488 -4.07 -41.36 -6.12
CA THR A 488 -3.43 -40.69 -5.00
C THR A 488 -1.96 -40.39 -5.28
N PHE A 489 -1.24 -41.31 -5.91
CA PHE A 489 0.13 -41.13 -6.35
C PHE A 489 0.25 -40.00 -7.40
N GLU A 490 -0.63 -40.00 -8.40
CA GLU A 490 -0.69 -38.96 -9.45
C GLU A 490 -1.00 -37.58 -8.85
N LEU A 491 -1.99 -37.49 -7.95
CA LEU A 491 -2.32 -36.26 -7.26
C LEU A 491 -1.11 -35.70 -6.49
N MET A 492 -0.42 -36.55 -5.72
CA MET A 492 0.77 -36.15 -4.98
C MET A 492 1.91 -35.71 -5.89
N THR A 493 2.12 -36.40 -7.01
CA THR A 493 3.11 -36.04 -8.03
C THR A 493 2.77 -34.66 -8.63
N LYS A 494 1.50 -34.45 -8.96
CA LYS A 494 1.02 -33.23 -9.58
C LYS A 494 1.26 -32.01 -8.65
N VAL A 495 0.94 -32.14 -7.36
CA VAL A 495 1.05 -31.02 -6.40
C VAL A 495 2.48 -30.84 -5.86
N ASN A 496 3.19 -31.92 -5.52
CA ASN A 496 4.51 -31.81 -4.88
C ASN A 496 5.68 -31.70 -5.87
N TYR A 497 5.50 -32.06 -7.14
CA TYR A 497 6.57 -32.10 -8.15
C TYR A 497 6.25 -31.25 -9.38
N SER A 498 5.17 -31.58 -10.11
CA SER A 498 4.82 -30.87 -11.37
C SER A 498 4.50 -29.40 -11.12
N ALA A 499 3.83 -29.07 -10.00
CA ALA A 499 3.52 -27.69 -9.63
C ALA A 499 4.77 -26.82 -9.42
N TYR A 500 5.86 -27.41 -8.89
CA TYR A 500 7.13 -26.67 -8.74
C TYR A 500 7.69 -26.24 -10.11
N PHE A 501 7.61 -27.11 -11.12
CA PHE A 501 7.97 -26.74 -12.49
C PHE A 501 7.06 -25.64 -13.05
N ILE A 502 5.73 -25.78 -12.91
CA ILE A 502 4.77 -24.78 -13.43
C ILE A 502 5.02 -23.42 -12.81
N CYS A 503 5.15 -23.37 -11.49
CA CYS A 503 5.43 -22.14 -10.76
C CYS A 503 6.76 -21.50 -11.17
N SER A 504 7.83 -22.30 -11.24
CA SER A 504 9.17 -21.81 -11.61
C SER A 504 9.19 -21.25 -13.03
N LYS A 505 8.46 -21.86 -13.96
CA LYS A 505 8.34 -21.41 -15.36
C LYS A 505 7.79 -19.98 -15.45
N TYR A 506 6.65 -19.72 -14.81
CA TYR A 506 5.99 -18.41 -14.89
C TYR A 506 6.66 -17.35 -14.01
N ALA A 507 7.13 -17.71 -12.82
CA ALA A 507 7.89 -16.81 -11.97
C ALA A 507 9.20 -16.34 -12.63
N SER A 508 9.95 -17.26 -13.22
CA SER A 508 11.24 -16.92 -13.87
C SER A 508 11.07 -16.01 -15.09
N ALA A 509 9.93 -16.04 -15.78
CA ALA A 509 9.67 -15.14 -16.90
C ALA A 509 9.64 -13.66 -16.45
N VAL A 510 8.93 -13.36 -15.37
CA VAL A 510 8.88 -12.02 -14.77
C VAL A 510 10.27 -11.61 -14.23
N MET A 511 10.94 -12.50 -13.53
CA MET A 511 12.28 -12.24 -12.96
C MET A 511 13.32 -11.96 -14.06
N LYS A 512 13.29 -12.71 -15.18
CA LYS A 512 14.16 -12.45 -16.34
C LYS A 512 13.91 -11.06 -16.92
N MET A 513 12.64 -10.66 -17.07
CA MET A 513 12.30 -9.31 -17.55
C MET A 513 12.85 -8.23 -16.62
N GLN A 514 12.68 -8.36 -15.32
CA GLN A 514 13.24 -7.43 -14.32
C GLN A 514 14.76 -7.29 -14.46
N ASN A 515 15.47 -8.41 -14.51
CA ASN A 515 16.92 -8.45 -14.48
C ASN A 515 17.56 -7.94 -15.78
N GLN A 516 16.82 -7.88 -16.91
CA GLN A 516 17.25 -7.19 -18.12
C GLN A 516 17.39 -5.68 -17.94
N PHE A 517 16.52 -5.07 -17.10
CA PHE A 517 16.52 -3.63 -16.84
C PHE A 517 17.26 -3.24 -15.55
N LYS A 518 17.63 -4.19 -14.71
CA LYS A 518 18.49 -4.01 -13.54
C LYS A 518 19.45 -5.22 -13.40
N PRO A 519 20.57 -5.23 -14.15
CA PRO A 519 21.46 -6.40 -14.24
C PRO A 519 22.12 -6.84 -12.92
N ASP A 520 22.16 -5.99 -11.91
CA ASP A 520 22.71 -6.27 -10.54
C ASP A 520 21.66 -6.86 -9.61
N HIS A 521 20.40 -6.85 -10.02
CA HIS A 521 19.34 -7.42 -9.20
C HIS A 521 19.36 -8.94 -9.22
N PHE A 522 19.29 -9.57 -8.03
CA PHE A 522 19.12 -11.00 -7.87
C PHE A 522 17.69 -11.32 -7.46
N ALA A 523 17.09 -12.29 -8.15
CA ALA A 523 15.81 -12.88 -7.79
C ALA A 523 16.01 -14.32 -7.27
N ASP A 524 15.01 -14.82 -6.51
CA ASP A 524 15.08 -16.14 -5.86
C ASP A 524 13.87 -17.00 -6.17
N ILE A 525 14.10 -18.29 -6.49
CA ILE A 525 13.10 -19.34 -6.46
C ILE A 525 13.48 -20.32 -5.36
N ILE A 526 12.66 -20.43 -4.31
CA ILE A 526 12.94 -21.23 -3.14
C ILE A 526 11.87 -22.32 -2.98
N GLN A 527 12.27 -23.57 -3.05
CA GLN A 527 11.38 -24.69 -2.74
C GLN A 527 11.41 -25.02 -1.26
N ILE A 528 10.26 -25.04 -0.59
CA ILE A 528 10.14 -25.67 0.73
C ILE A 528 9.97 -27.18 0.49
N ASN A 529 11.10 -27.86 0.57
CA ASN A 529 11.21 -29.28 0.36
C ASN A 529 10.88 -30.07 1.65
N SER A 530 11.68 -31.00 2.04
CA SER A 530 11.56 -31.78 3.27
C SER A 530 12.84 -32.58 3.53
N LYS A 531 13.07 -32.98 4.77
CA LYS A 531 14.03 -34.05 5.08
C LYS A 531 13.76 -35.33 4.27
N SER A 532 12.51 -35.57 3.87
CA SER A 532 12.12 -36.69 3.01
C SER A 532 12.61 -36.57 1.56
N GLY A 533 13.10 -35.41 1.14
CA GLY A 533 13.83 -35.23 -0.12
C GLY A 533 15.32 -35.59 -0.01
N LEU A 534 15.85 -35.74 1.21
CA LEU A 534 17.26 -36.11 1.48
C LEU A 534 17.41 -37.60 1.85
N LYS A 535 16.34 -38.25 2.29
CA LYS A 535 16.35 -39.64 2.72
C LYS A 535 14.99 -40.28 2.50
N GLY A 536 14.98 -41.50 1.93
CA GLY A 536 13.78 -42.30 1.74
C GLY A 536 13.02 -42.58 3.06
N SER A 537 11.69 -42.72 2.94
CA SER A 537 10.80 -42.90 4.09
C SER A 537 9.85 -44.06 3.86
N ASN A 538 9.72 -44.99 4.80
CA ASN A 538 8.78 -46.09 4.76
C ASN A 538 7.32 -45.59 4.76
N LYS A 539 6.47 -46.18 3.94
CA LYS A 539 5.04 -45.81 3.75
C LYS A 539 4.79 -44.35 3.35
N ASN A 540 5.79 -43.74 2.70
CA ASN A 540 5.75 -42.32 2.29
C ASN A 540 6.44 -42.08 0.94
N PHE A 541 6.58 -43.14 0.14
CA PHE A 541 7.40 -43.12 -1.08
C PHE A 541 6.92 -42.09 -2.11
N ALA A 542 5.59 -41.87 -2.27
CA ALA A 542 5.04 -40.91 -3.21
C ALA A 542 5.46 -39.46 -2.83
N TYR A 543 5.36 -39.11 -1.54
CA TYR A 543 5.84 -37.82 -1.04
C TYR A 543 7.37 -37.68 -1.15
N ALA A 544 8.10 -38.70 -0.70
CA ALA A 544 9.55 -38.69 -0.76
C ALA A 544 10.05 -38.60 -2.21
N GLY A 545 9.47 -39.38 -3.14
CA GLY A 545 9.81 -39.33 -4.57
C GLY A 545 9.62 -37.95 -5.18
N GLY A 546 8.49 -37.28 -4.90
CA GLY A 546 8.25 -35.91 -5.33
C GLY A 546 9.26 -34.90 -4.77
N LYS A 547 9.64 -35.03 -3.47
CA LYS A 547 10.62 -34.17 -2.82
C LYS A 547 12.07 -34.44 -3.30
N PHE A 548 12.47 -35.70 -3.56
CA PHE A 548 13.74 -36.03 -4.24
C PHE A 548 13.80 -35.42 -5.64
N GLY A 549 12.74 -35.63 -6.43
CA GLY A 549 12.62 -35.03 -7.77
C GLY A 549 12.72 -33.51 -7.74
N GLY A 550 12.12 -32.87 -6.73
CA GLY A 550 12.21 -31.43 -6.52
C GLY A 550 13.63 -30.92 -6.32
N ILE A 551 14.50 -31.66 -5.61
CA ILE A 551 15.93 -31.32 -5.47
C ILE A 551 16.63 -31.40 -6.85
N GLY A 552 16.33 -32.43 -7.64
CA GLY A 552 16.86 -32.55 -9.02
C GLY A 552 16.43 -31.38 -9.90
N LEU A 553 15.15 -30.94 -9.83
CA LEU A 553 14.68 -29.74 -10.52
C LEU A 553 15.38 -28.48 -10.03
N THR A 554 15.59 -28.35 -8.72
CA THR A 554 16.30 -27.19 -8.12
C THR A 554 17.70 -27.04 -8.75
N GLN A 555 18.47 -28.12 -8.86
CA GLN A 555 19.79 -28.11 -9.46
C GLN A 555 19.75 -27.74 -10.94
N SER A 556 18.81 -28.33 -11.68
CA SER A 556 18.67 -28.08 -13.13
C SER A 556 18.24 -26.64 -13.40
N PHE A 557 17.26 -26.13 -12.65
CA PHE A 557 16.80 -24.74 -12.80
C PHE A 557 17.88 -23.74 -12.36
N ALA A 558 18.68 -24.06 -11.34
CA ALA A 558 19.80 -23.22 -10.91
C ALA A 558 20.82 -23.02 -12.06
N LEU A 559 21.17 -24.10 -12.75
CA LEU A 559 22.10 -24.04 -13.90
C LEU A 559 21.52 -23.21 -15.05
N GLU A 560 20.23 -23.36 -15.34
CA GLU A 560 19.57 -22.66 -16.43
C GLU A 560 19.33 -21.18 -16.14
N LEU A 561 18.97 -20.82 -14.88
CA LEU A 561 18.48 -19.50 -14.52
C LEU A 561 19.55 -18.57 -13.95
N MET A 562 20.68 -19.09 -13.45
CA MET A 562 21.76 -18.28 -12.88
C MET A 562 22.37 -17.24 -13.86
N PRO A 563 22.50 -17.52 -15.18
CA PRO A 563 22.92 -16.50 -16.14
C PRO A 563 22.00 -15.27 -16.18
N SER A 564 20.74 -15.43 -15.79
CA SER A 564 19.76 -14.34 -15.65
C SER A 564 19.68 -13.77 -14.23
N LYS A 565 20.66 -14.05 -13.35
CA LYS A 565 20.68 -13.61 -11.95
C LYS A 565 19.47 -14.12 -11.12
N ILE A 566 18.97 -15.31 -11.43
CA ILE A 566 17.90 -15.96 -10.69
C ILE A 566 18.49 -17.18 -9.97
N LYS A 567 18.56 -17.12 -8.65
CA LYS A 567 19.05 -18.21 -7.80
C LYS A 567 17.89 -19.19 -7.53
N VAL A 568 18.21 -20.46 -7.49
CA VAL A 568 17.21 -21.53 -7.22
C VAL A 568 17.74 -22.45 -6.14
N ASN A 569 17.09 -22.49 -4.98
CA ASN A 569 17.50 -23.30 -3.85
C ASN A 569 16.32 -24.04 -3.21
N SER A 570 16.59 -25.15 -2.51
CA SER A 570 15.62 -25.90 -1.72
C SER A 570 15.97 -25.79 -0.23
N ILE A 571 14.98 -25.50 0.60
CA ILE A 571 15.08 -25.63 2.06
C ILE A 571 14.43 -26.96 2.43
N CYS A 572 15.12 -27.78 3.21
CA CYS A 572 14.69 -29.12 3.62
C CYS A 572 14.39 -29.18 5.12
N PRO A 573 13.20 -28.72 5.58
CA PRO A 573 12.86 -28.71 7.00
C PRO A 573 12.62 -30.10 7.56
N GLY A 574 12.81 -30.22 8.87
CA GLY A 574 12.31 -31.29 9.71
C GLY A 574 10.80 -31.23 9.91
N ASN A 575 10.30 -32.00 10.86
CA ASN A 575 8.86 -32.02 11.15
C ASN A 575 8.43 -30.77 11.92
N PHE A 576 7.36 -30.13 11.48
CA PHE A 576 6.68 -29.07 12.22
C PHE A 576 5.57 -29.68 13.06
N PHE A 577 5.92 -30.14 14.27
CA PHE A 577 5.00 -30.90 15.12
C PHE A 577 3.79 -30.12 15.60
N ASP A 578 3.90 -28.80 15.75
CA ASP A 578 2.80 -27.92 16.13
C ASP A 578 1.99 -27.41 14.93
N GLY A 579 2.40 -27.75 13.70
CA GLY A 579 1.68 -27.40 12.49
C GLY A 579 0.49 -28.32 12.18
N PRO A 580 -0.47 -27.86 11.36
CA PRO A 580 -1.73 -28.58 11.12
C PRO A 580 -1.56 -29.97 10.51
N LEU A 581 -0.50 -30.20 9.73
CA LEU A 581 -0.19 -31.54 9.20
C LEU A 581 0.00 -32.60 10.28
N TRP A 582 0.56 -32.21 11.43
CA TRP A 582 0.83 -33.09 12.56
C TRP A 582 -0.21 -32.97 13.67
N ALA A 583 -0.61 -31.75 14.02
CA ALA A 583 -1.36 -31.43 15.22
C ALA A 583 -2.88 -31.34 15.01
N ASP A 584 -3.37 -31.44 13.75
CA ASP A 584 -4.81 -31.45 13.49
C ASP A 584 -5.51 -32.55 14.33
N PRO A 585 -6.53 -32.21 15.15
CA PRO A 585 -7.10 -33.15 16.11
C PRO A 585 -7.88 -34.30 15.50
N GLU A 586 -8.29 -34.18 14.23
CA GLU A 586 -9.08 -35.21 13.54
C GLU A 586 -8.21 -36.00 12.54
N ASN A 587 -7.40 -35.29 11.76
CA ASN A 587 -6.69 -35.82 10.58
C ASN A 587 -5.16 -35.64 10.65
N GLY A 588 -4.62 -35.09 11.73
CA GLY A 588 -3.18 -34.88 11.89
C GLY A 588 -2.40 -36.20 11.95
N LEU A 589 -1.11 -36.15 11.60
CA LEU A 589 -0.26 -37.35 11.56
C LEU A 589 -0.14 -38.02 12.94
N PHE A 590 -0.19 -37.28 14.04
CA PHE A 590 -0.21 -37.87 15.37
C PHE A 590 -1.40 -38.80 15.57
N VAL A 591 -2.58 -38.36 15.15
CA VAL A 591 -3.84 -39.15 15.22
C VAL A 591 -3.77 -40.36 14.30
N GLN A 592 -3.34 -40.16 13.04
CA GLN A 592 -3.22 -41.22 12.05
C GLN A 592 -2.23 -42.30 12.51
N TYR A 593 -1.09 -41.91 13.06
CA TYR A 593 -0.05 -42.86 13.53
C TYR A 593 -0.43 -43.60 14.82
N LEU A 594 -1.20 -42.92 15.71
CA LEU A 594 -1.78 -43.60 16.86
C LEU A 594 -2.79 -44.68 16.43
N ARG A 595 -3.74 -44.32 15.53
CA ARG A 595 -4.76 -45.25 15.00
C ARG A 595 -4.12 -46.44 14.24
N ALA A 596 -3.08 -46.18 13.47
CA ALA A 596 -2.35 -47.20 12.72
C ALA A 596 -1.38 -48.05 13.57
N GLY A 597 -1.27 -47.80 14.87
CA GLY A 597 -0.32 -48.51 15.75
C GLY A 597 1.13 -48.36 15.31
N LYS A 598 1.49 -47.25 14.64
CA LYS A 598 2.83 -47.02 14.06
C LYS A 598 3.93 -46.83 15.13
N VAL A 599 3.56 -46.41 16.32
CA VAL A 599 4.45 -46.25 17.46
C VAL A 599 4.16 -47.34 18.48
N PRO A 600 5.06 -48.31 18.65
CA PRO A 600 4.86 -49.43 19.57
C PRO A 600 4.62 -48.95 21.00
N GLY A 601 3.51 -49.39 21.61
CA GLY A 601 3.17 -49.06 23.01
C GLY A 601 2.54 -47.69 23.25
N ALA A 602 2.41 -46.82 22.25
CA ALA A 602 1.72 -45.54 22.38
C ALA A 602 0.22 -45.74 22.62
N LYS A 603 -0.33 -45.06 23.60
CA LYS A 603 -1.74 -45.08 23.99
C LYS A 603 -2.43 -43.72 23.73
N THR A 604 -1.66 -42.68 23.65
CA THR A 604 -2.13 -41.29 23.50
C THR A 604 -1.41 -40.59 22.35
N ILE A 605 -2.01 -39.49 21.85
CA ILE A 605 -1.37 -38.59 20.86
C ILE A 605 -0.05 -38.06 21.42
N GLU A 606 0.01 -37.76 22.71
CA GLU A 606 1.21 -37.27 23.39
C GLU A 606 2.35 -38.32 23.40
N ASP A 607 2.04 -39.60 23.53
CA ASP A 607 3.05 -40.65 23.41
C ASP A 607 3.66 -40.68 22.00
N VAL A 608 2.83 -40.50 20.98
CA VAL A 608 3.30 -40.43 19.59
C VAL A 608 4.16 -39.18 19.38
N LYS A 609 3.74 -38.03 19.90
CA LYS A 609 4.51 -36.76 19.80
C LYS A 609 5.88 -36.93 20.45
N LYS A 610 5.94 -37.37 21.68
CA LYS A 610 7.21 -37.65 22.42
C LYS A 610 8.12 -38.60 21.67
N PHE A 611 7.57 -39.66 21.08
CA PHE A 611 8.35 -40.62 20.30
C PHE A 611 9.03 -39.94 19.10
N TYR A 612 8.32 -39.07 18.36
CA TYR A 612 8.89 -38.39 17.22
C TYR A 612 9.84 -37.25 17.62
N GLU A 613 9.56 -36.54 18.70
CA GLU A 613 10.46 -35.51 19.25
C GLU A 613 11.80 -36.14 19.70
N ALA A 614 11.77 -37.29 20.37
CA ALA A 614 12.97 -38.00 20.80
C ALA A 614 13.86 -38.45 19.63
N GLN A 615 13.36 -38.54 18.41
CA GLN A 615 14.14 -38.83 17.20
C GLN A 615 14.86 -37.59 16.63
N VAL A 616 14.59 -36.40 17.17
CA VAL A 616 15.24 -35.15 16.75
C VAL A 616 16.37 -34.86 17.75
N PRO A 617 17.65 -34.83 17.32
CA PRO A 617 18.75 -34.49 18.24
C PRO A 617 18.58 -33.13 18.94
N ALA A 618 17.92 -32.16 18.28
CA ALA A 618 17.61 -30.87 18.87
C ALA A 618 16.48 -30.90 19.92
N GLY A 619 15.83 -32.05 20.16
CA GLY A 619 14.79 -32.26 21.18
C GLY A 619 13.46 -31.59 20.92
N ARG A 620 13.23 -31.04 19.74
CA ARG A 620 11.99 -30.34 19.35
C ARG A 620 11.70 -30.42 17.85
N GLY A 621 10.49 -30.07 17.45
CA GLY A 621 10.11 -29.87 16.05
C GLY A 621 10.80 -28.65 15.42
N CYS A 622 10.81 -28.63 14.09
CA CYS A 622 11.18 -27.47 13.28
C CYS A 622 10.06 -26.44 13.34
N THR A 623 10.41 -25.17 13.47
CA THR A 623 9.46 -24.04 13.51
C THR A 623 9.54 -23.22 12.21
N PRO A 624 8.51 -22.40 11.87
CA PRO A 624 8.59 -21.45 10.76
C PRO A 624 9.79 -20.51 10.84
N LEU A 625 10.16 -20.07 12.04
CA LEU A 625 11.34 -19.21 12.26
C LEU A 625 12.65 -19.91 11.91
N ASP A 626 12.78 -21.23 12.18
CA ASP A 626 13.97 -21.99 11.76
C ASP A 626 14.08 -22.04 10.23
N VAL A 627 12.96 -22.25 9.54
CA VAL A 627 12.88 -22.23 8.08
C VAL A 627 13.18 -20.84 7.54
N MET A 628 12.62 -19.79 8.16
CA MET A 628 12.80 -18.41 7.72
C MET A 628 14.26 -17.96 7.79
N ARG A 629 15.01 -18.39 8.81
CA ARG A 629 16.46 -18.12 8.90
C ARG A 629 17.24 -18.69 7.72
N ALA A 630 16.88 -19.88 7.26
CA ALA A 630 17.48 -20.48 6.08
C ALA A 630 17.04 -19.78 4.78
N ILE A 631 15.77 -19.34 4.70
CA ILE A 631 15.27 -18.53 3.58
C ILE A 631 16.07 -17.24 3.47
N PHE A 632 16.24 -16.49 4.56
CA PHE A 632 17.06 -15.28 4.55
C PHE A 632 18.51 -15.54 4.16
N TYR A 633 19.09 -16.65 4.63
CA TYR A 633 20.45 -17.01 4.23
C TYR A 633 20.56 -17.16 2.71
N VAL A 634 19.68 -17.91 2.05
CA VAL A 634 19.78 -18.10 0.60
C VAL A 634 19.38 -16.85 -0.20
N MET A 635 18.51 -16.00 0.35
CA MET A 635 18.17 -14.71 -0.28
C MET A 635 19.32 -13.72 -0.28
N GLU A 636 20.06 -13.63 0.83
CA GLU A 636 21.17 -12.70 1.04
C GLU A 636 22.47 -13.18 0.40
N GLN A 637 22.63 -14.47 0.20
CA GLN A 637 23.83 -15.09 -0.36
C GLN A 637 23.77 -15.08 -1.90
N GLU A 638 24.50 -14.19 -2.54
CA GLU A 638 24.50 -14.05 -4.02
C GLU A 638 25.26 -15.17 -4.75
N TYR A 639 26.18 -15.87 -4.05
CA TYR A 639 27.04 -16.93 -4.60
C TYR A 639 26.53 -18.34 -4.30
N GLU A 640 25.27 -18.50 -3.85
CA GLU A 640 24.70 -19.78 -3.46
C GLU A 640 23.44 -20.11 -4.30
N THR A 641 23.54 -21.14 -5.13
CA THR A 641 22.43 -21.63 -5.95
C THR A 641 22.53 -23.16 -6.16
N GLY A 642 21.40 -23.82 -6.42
CA GLY A 642 21.34 -25.27 -6.65
C GLY A 642 21.42 -26.12 -5.39
N GLN A 643 21.32 -25.55 -4.21
CA GLN A 643 21.53 -26.24 -2.95
C GLN A 643 20.23 -26.79 -2.33
N ALA A 644 20.39 -27.88 -1.57
CA ALA A 644 19.37 -28.44 -0.70
C ALA A 644 19.80 -28.22 0.77
N VAL A 645 19.33 -27.14 1.38
CA VAL A 645 19.74 -26.70 2.73
C VAL A 645 18.96 -27.44 3.81
N PRO A 646 19.55 -28.32 4.61
CA PRO A 646 18.84 -29.07 5.65
C PRO A 646 18.60 -28.21 6.89
N VAL A 647 17.33 -28.14 7.35
CA VAL A 647 16.90 -27.49 8.60
C VAL A 647 16.19 -28.53 9.45
N THR A 648 16.96 -29.56 9.94
CA THR A 648 16.40 -30.82 10.43
C THR A 648 16.63 -31.08 11.91
N GLY A 649 17.27 -30.18 12.64
CA GLY A 649 17.62 -30.37 14.03
C GLY A 649 18.57 -31.58 14.27
N GLY A 650 19.36 -31.93 13.26
CA GLY A 650 20.29 -33.07 13.29
C GLY A 650 19.71 -34.42 12.85
N GLN A 651 18.43 -34.48 12.44
CA GLN A 651 17.82 -35.74 11.95
C GLN A 651 18.43 -36.25 10.64
N ASN A 652 18.86 -35.35 9.76
CA ASN A 652 19.55 -35.70 8.52
C ASN A 652 20.81 -34.86 8.38
N MET A 653 21.91 -35.53 8.06
CA MET A 653 23.19 -34.88 7.75
C MET A 653 23.55 -35.24 6.31
N LEU A 654 23.99 -34.23 5.56
CA LEU A 654 24.54 -34.44 4.21
C LEU A 654 25.95 -35.04 4.37
N LYS A 655 26.27 -36.01 3.51
CA LYS A 655 27.61 -36.64 3.46
C LYS A 655 28.43 -35.95 2.36
#